data_1b040ee7d4283e88077d778c43a0e19e
#
_entry.id   1b040ee7d4283e88077d778c43a0e19e
#
_cell.length_a   1.000
_cell.length_b   1.000
_cell.length_c   1.000
_cell.angle_alpha   90.00
_cell.angle_beta   90.00
_cell.angle_gamma   90.00
#
_symmetry.space_group_name_H-M   'P 1'
#
loop_
_entity.id
_entity.type
_entity.pdbx_description
1 polymer ?
#
loop_
_entity_poly.entity_id
_entity_poly.type
_entity_poly.pdbx_seq_one_letter_code
_entity_poly.pdbx_strand_id
1 'polypeptide(L)'
;QIAEIQKYLQCNPVKAIDLFFNIELLDGQALLVQRSWVCPNVLAVCTRGYGKSTVIDLEIMAKDMCFCNVWTYIASGTGGQAEQTFTTLERLANDNIDTFYGSTGSVFKNEIEIKNAAGDGFSHSSNGFSYSCYDGSMTRTLNGNIDAKRGMRGTVIFDESGFLSDEMMNVYGAFAVVNKSLKTGKDIDGNSIDPIRQRCLPRDLSYQKYYISSASSTDTQFWRLYRDFSKQQIMGNPDYCVLHIDCEQAFKPTLRGELVTPLLSRNTVESEMRTNPEKARREYYCIFTTDAGTDAIIRRGVITRNEETRKPLLYNDTGDKKFVIAYDPARSRDNSVILVGEIYEYEQVDGSIDTRMRLVNCINLIDVGKKIKSPMQTPDQIEYLKKVILDYNGGADAYGNIVGVYIDAGSGGSGVNIADYLMPDWTDSVGIVHRGLIDKEYSADYVKKFPNAVDKIHLMSPAGYKSEMYEAMIELMNQDKISFTAQYDHKGYLTVFDVDEKKLAKEKKRISNELRAQKVNEKEFETKLNEELEKIESVNTKTIKLDWQDEIALANIDALKEELVNMVRKKRDSGKDSFELTPEKANKLHDDRAYTACMASYALMCERRKAITNRKRPTEDATSFINKLPIRRAKYN
;
A
#
# COMPACT_ATOMS: atom_id res chain seq x y z
N GLN A 1 17.11 6.96 53.34
CA GLN A 1 18.01 7.06 52.17
C GLN A 1 17.53 6.22 50.98
N ILE A 2 17.32 4.90 51.15
CA ILE A 2 16.87 4.04 50.02
C ILE A 2 15.53 4.51 49.45
N ALA A 3 14.54 4.79 50.32
CA ALA A 3 13.23 5.29 49.90
C ALA A 3 13.30 6.68 49.21
N GLU A 4 14.25 7.51 49.59
CA GLU A 4 14.48 8.81 48.95
C GLU A 4 15.14 8.64 47.55
N ILE A 5 16.08 7.71 47.41
CA ILE A 5 16.69 7.37 46.14
C ILE A 5 15.62 6.80 45.18
N GLN A 6 14.80 5.86 45.68
CA GLN A 6 13.72 5.30 44.87
C GLN A 6 12.74 6.37 44.39
N LYS A 7 12.36 7.30 45.31
CA LYS A 7 11.50 8.43 44.93
C LYS A 7 12.13 9.35 43.87
N TYR A 8 13.43 9.60 44.00
CA TYR A 8 14.18 10.38 43.03
C TYR A 8 14.19 9.69 41.66
N LEU A 9 14.45 8.39 41.62
CA LEU A 9 14.49 7.61 40.36
C LEU A 9 13.12 7.48 39.70
N GLN A 10 12.05 7.35 40.50
CA GLN A 10 10.67 7.40 40.01
C GLN A 10 10.34 8.70 39.26
N CYS A 11 10.97 9.82 39.66
CA CYS A 11 10.79 11.12 39.01
C CYS A 11 11.82 11.41 37.92
N ASN A 12 12.90 10.62 37.84
CA ASN A 12 14.02 10.84 36.93
C ASN A 12 14.36 9.56 36.14
N PRO A 13 13.51 9.16 35.20
CA PRO A 13 13.64 7.87 34.48
C PRO A 13 14.94 7.70 33.73
N VAL A 14 15.47 8.77 33.13
CA VAL A 14 16.75 8.73 32.41
C VAL A 14 17.90 8.40 33.36
N LYS A 15 17.85 8.95 34.59
CA LYS A 15 18.83 8.62 35.63
C LYS A 15 18.63 7.22 36.23
N ALA A 16 17.39 6.71 36.22
CA ALA A 16 17.15 5.33 36.58
C ALA A 16 17.80 4.35 35.60
N ILE A 17 17.65 4.59 34.32
CA ILE A 17 18.28 3.78 33.27
C ILE A 17 19.82 3.84 33.36
N ASP A 18 20.39 5.03 33.49
CA ASP A 18 21.82 5.25 33.64
C ASP A 18 22.35 4.47 34.89
N LEU A 19 21.66 4.58 36.04
CA LEU A 19 22.08 3.92 37.27
C LEU A 19 21.95 2.38 37.21
N PHE A 20 20.84 1.86 36.65
CA PHE A 20 20.57 0.43 36.68
C PHE A 20 21.30 -0.34 35.63
N PHE A 21 21.53 0.28 34.45
CA PHE A 21 22.07 -0.40 33.25
C PHE A 21 23.38 0.22 32.73
N ASN A 22 23.88 1.31 33.36
CA ASN A 22 25.05 2.05 32.89
C ASN A 22 24.97 2.44 31.39
N ILE A 23 23.76 2.81 30.95
CA ILE A 23 23.48 3.20 29.56
C ILE A 23 23.09 4.67 29.54
N GLU A 24 23.84 5.47 28.81
CA GLU A 24 23.51 6.85 28.51
C GLU A 24 22.63 6.92 27.26
N LEU A 25 21.43 7.46 27.43
CA LEU A 25 20.48 7.65 26.33
C LEU A 25 20.84 8.91 25.53
N LEU A 26 20.74 8.84 24.22
CA LEU A 26 20.79 10.01 23.35
C LEU A 26 19.65 10.98 23.71
N ASP A 27 19.83 12.27 23.44
CA ASP A 27 18.86 13.30 23.87
C ASP A 27 17.44 13.02 23.37
N GLY A 28 17.27 12.56 22.12
CA GLY A 28 15.96 12.17 21.60
C GLY A 28 15.39 10.91 22.25
N GLN A 29 16.24 9.94 22.60
CA GLN A 29 15.84 8.74 23.36
C GLN A 29 15.47 9.10 24.80
N ALA A 30 16.25 9.98 25.43
CA ALA A 30 15.95 10.51 26.75
C ALA A 30 14.62 11.28 26.79
N LEU A 31 14.33 12.07 25.75
CA LEU A 31 13.05 12.76 25.59
C LEU A 31 11.89 11.77 25.47
N LEU A 32 12.06 10.68 24.69
CA LEU A 32 11.06 9.62 24.57
C LEU A 32 10.74 9.04 25.96
N VAL A 33 11.76 8.60 26.69
CA VAL A 33 11.59 8.01 28.02
C VAL A 33 10.94 9.00 29.02
N GLN A 34 11.37 10.25 29.04
CA GLN A 34 10.80 11.26 29.93
C GLN A 34 9.33 11.54 29.65
N ARG A 35 8.94 11.57 28.37
CA ARG A 35 7.56 11.88 27.98
C ARG A 35 6.65 10.67 28.14
N SER A 36 7.14 9.48 27.89
CA SER A 36 6.38 8.23 27.96
C SER A 36 6.23 7.69 29.38
N TRP A 37 7.12 8.08 30.31
CA TRP A 37 7.24 7.46 31.63
C TRP A 37 5.93 7.31 32.40
N VAL A 38 5.10 8.34 32.40
CA VAL A 38 3.82 8.38 33.15
C VAL A 38 2.60 8.65 32.25
N CYS A 39 2.81 8.84 30.97
CA CYS A 39 1.74 9.18 30.02
C CYS A 39 0.89 7.94 29.70
N PRO A 40 -0.45 7.96 29.89
CA PRO A 40 -1.30 6.81 29.65
C PRO A 40 -1.35 6.35 28.18
N ASN A 41 -1.27 7.29 27.24
CA ASN A 41 -1.36 7.00 25.81
C ASN A 41 -0.14 7.57 25.08
N VAL A 42 0.77 6.71 24.68
CA VAL A 42 2.02 7.06 24.02
C VAL A 42 2.00 6.56 22.58
N LEU A 43 2.36 7.40 21.64
CA LEU A 43 2.56 7.02 20.26
C LEU A 43 3.89 7.60 19.76
N ALA A 44 4.80 6.72 19.36
CA ALA A 44 6.10 7.11 18.83
C ALA A 44 6.28 6.62 17.40
N VAL A 45 6.43 7.56 16.47
CA VAL A 45 6.83 7.30 15.09
C VAL A 45 8.34 7.52 15.03
N CYS A 46 9.11 6.44 14.88
CA CYS A 46 10.56 6.51 14.93
C CYS A 46 11.20 5.86 13.72
N THR A 47 12.24 6.51 13.20
CA THR A 47 13.04 5.96 12.10
C THR A 47 13.62 4.58 12.44
N ARG A 48 13.73 3.74 11.45
CA ARG A 48 14.43 2.47 11.57
C ARG A 48 15.89 2.69 12.00
N GLY A 49 16.39 1.84 12.92
CA GLY A 49 17.75 1.93 13.42
C GLY A 49 17.98 2.99 14.50
N TYR A 50 16.94 3.66 15.00
CA TYR A 50 17.06 4.64 16.12
C TYR A 50 17.15 3.98 17.50
N GLY A 51 17.02 2.67 17.60
CA GLY A 51 17.05 1.95 18.88
C GLY A 51 15.73 1.96 19.64
N LYS A 52 14.58 2.19 18.96
CA LYS A 52 13.26 2.29 19.59
C LYS A 52 12.93 1.12 20.54
N SER A 53 13.09 -0.13 20.09
CA SER A 53 12.80 -1.32 20.90
C SER A 53 13.74 -1.42 22.10
N THR A 54 15.04 -1.15 21.92
CA THR A 54 16.02 -1.14 23.01
C THR A 54 15.67 -0.12 24.10
N VAL A 55 15.26 1.09 23.71
CA VAL A 55 14.87 2.15 24.66
C VAL A 55 13.64 1.73 25.47
N ILE A 56 12.68 1.06 24.84
CA ILE A 56 11.48 0.57 25.51
C ILE A 56 11.80 -0.57 26.46
N ASP A 57 12.66 -1.51 26.04
CA ASP A 57 13.11 -2.59 26.92
C ASP A 57 13.76 -2.04 28.19
N LEU A 58 14.63 -1.03 28.05
CA LEU A 58 15.23 -0.32 29.19
C LEU A 58 14.18 0.39 30.05
N GLU A 59 13.16 1.01 29.43
CA GLU A 59 12.08 1.67 30.14
C GLU A 59 11.20 0.67 30.92
N ILE A 60 10.89 -0.49 30.33
CA ILE A 60 10.15 -1.58 31.01
C ILE A 60 10.92 -2.01 32.28
N MET A 61 12.17 -2.40 32.11
CA MET A 61 13.01 -2.88 33.22
C MET A 61 13.21 -1.82 34.28
N ALA A 62 13.42 -0.54 33.91
CA ALA A 62 13.53 0.55 34.84
C ALA A 62 12.23 0.80 35.63
N LYS A 63 11.07 0.61 34.98
CA LYS A 63 9.76 0.68 35.69
C LYS A 63 9.59 -0.45 36.68
N ASP A 64 9.96 -1.67 36.32
CA ASP A 64 9.90 -2.82 37.21
C ASP A 64 10.81 -2.63 38.41
N MET A 65 11.94 -1.90 38.27
CA MET A 65 12.82 -1.54 39.40
C MET A 65 12.30 -0.39 40.25
N CYS A 66 11.58 0.55 39.66
CA CYS A 66 11.11 1.76 40.36
C CYS A 66 9.74 1.59 41.03
N PHE A 67 8.88 0.71 40.50
CA PHE A 67 7.49 0.55 40.93
C PHE A 67 7.18 -0.92 41.19
N CYS A 68 6.29 -1.21 42.11
CA CYS A 68 5.87 -2.58 42.42
C CYS A 68 4.64 -2.99 41.59
N ASN A 69 4.51 -4.29 41.34
CA ASN A 69 3.38 -4.88 40.63
C ASN A 69 3.12 -4.27 39.25
N VAL A 70 4.15 -3.95 38.49
CA VAL A 70 4.03 -3.49 37.09
C VAL A 70 3.80 -4.68 36.18
N TRP A 71 2.67 -4.69 35.50
CA TRP A 71 2.37 -5.75 34.53
C TRP A 71 2.44 -5.19 33.12
N THR A 72 3.35 -5.74 32.31
CA THR A 72 3.62 -5.28 30.94
C THR A 72 3.44 -6.42 29.96
N TYR A 73 2.75 -6.14 28.86
CA TYR A 73 2.53 -7.04 27.75
C TYR A 73 3.13 -6.47 26.48
N ILE A 74 3.93 -7.26 25.77
CA ILE A 74 4.54 -6.89 24.49
C ILE A 74 3.79 -7.59 23.37
N ALA A 75 3.15 -6.83 22.48
CA ALA A 75 2.44 -7.30 21.29
C ALA A 75 3.15 -6.85 20.04
N SER A 76 3.29 -7.73 19.05
CA SER A 76 3.82 -7.41 17.73
C SER A 76 3.06 -8.20 16.65
N GLY A 77 3.29 -7.89 15.37
CA GLY A 77 2.57 -8.46 14.23
C GLY A 77 2.67 -9.97 14.11
N THR A 78 3.79 -10.53 14.56
CA THR A 78 3.99 -11.99 14.69
C THR A 78 4.54 -12.32 16.08
N GLY A 79 4.25 -13.51 16.57
CA GLY A 79 4.82 -13.99 17.83
C GLY A 79 6.35 -13.90 17.86
N GLY A 80 7.01 -14.24 16.75
CA GLY A 80 8.46 -14.17 16.62
C GLY A 80 9.05 -12.77 16.71
N GLN A 81 8.32 -11.73 16.27
CA GLN A 81 8.77 -10.34 16.46
C GLN A 81 8.70 -9.90 17.92
N ALA A 82 7.60 -10.24 18.64
CA ALA A 82 7.50 -9.97 20.07
C ALA A 82 8.58 -10.71 20.87
N GLU A 83 8.92 -11.92 20.47
CA GLU A 83 10.01 -12.72 21.03
C GLU A 83 11.39 -12.09 20.78
N GLN A 84 11.62 -11.47 19.62
CA GLN A 84 12.87 -10.76 19.32
C GLN A 84 13.05 -9.54 20.25
N THR A 85 12.00 -8.76 20.46
CA THR A 85 12.01 -7.63 21.42
C THR A 85 12.34 -8.14 22.81
N PHE A 86 11.66 -9.19 23.27
CA PHE A 86 11.94 -9.80 24.57
C PHE A 86 13.38 -10.37 24.67
N THR A 87 13.90 -10.97 23.62
CA THR A 87 15.30 -11.48 23.59
C THR A 87 16.31 -10.33 23.72
N THR A 88 15.99 -9.15 23.17
CA THR A 88 16.83 -7.95 23.36
C THR A 88 16.80 -7.50 24.81
N LEU A 89 15.63 -7.49 25.44
CA LEU A 89 15.46 -7.20 26.87
C LEU A 89 16.28 -8.19 27.73
N GLU A 90 16.13 -9.48 27.45
CA GLU A 90 16.87 -10.54 28.15
C GLU A 90 18.38 -10.37 28.04
N ARG A 91 18.89 -10.02 26.84
CA ARG A 91 20.31 -9.72 26.63
C ARG A 91 20.74 -8.53 27.48
N LEU A 92 20.00 -7.42 27.45
CA LEU A 92 20.30 -6.23 28.25
C LEU A 92 20.30 -6.53 29.75
N ALA A 93 19.38 -7.37 30.23
CA ALA A 93 19.31 -7.80 31.62
C ALA A 93 20.52 -8.65 32.04
N ASN A 94 21.06 -9.44 31.12
CA ASN A 94 22.20 -10.34 31.36
C ASN A 94 23.56 -9.71 31.07
N ASP A 95 23.61 -8.53 30.42
CA ASP A 95 24.88 -7.85 30.11
C ASP A 95 25.62 -7.46 31.39
N ASN A 96 26.93 -7.60 31.34
CA ASN A 96 27.78 -7.10 32.43
C ASN A 96 27.96 -5.59 32.30
N ILE A 97 27.89 -4.92 33.45
CA ILE A 97 28.11 -3.49 33.57
C ILE A 97 29.56 -3.27 33.98
N ASP A 98 30.30 -2.52 33.18
CA ASP A 98 31.67 -2.09 33.52
C ASP A 98 31.62 -0.92 34.47
N THR A 99 32.14 -1.10 35.67
CA THR A 99 32.26 -0.07 36.68
C THR A 99 33.72 0.20 36.98
N PHE A 100 34.02 1.30 37.71
CA PHE A 100 35.37 1.59 38.17
C PHE A 100 35.96 0.45 39.04
N TYR A 101 35.14 -0.37 39.68
CA TYR A 101 35.58 -1.50 40.51
C TYR A 101 35.61 -2.85 39.75
N GLY A 102 35.39 -2.86 38.45
CA GLY A 102 35.33 -4.05 37.60
C GLY A 102 33.98 -4.30 37.00
N SER A 103 33.87 -5.36 36.19
CA SER A 103 32.61 -5.75 35.55
C SER A 103 31.68 -6.44 36.54
N THR A 104 30.43 -6.02 36.58
CA THR A 104 29.39 -6.60 37.47
C THR A 104 28.13 -6.82 36.63
N GLY A 105 27.31 -7.80 37.00
CA GLY A 105 26.00 -8.00 36.40
C GLY A 105 25.04 -6.84 36.66
N SER A 106 24.06 -6.71 35.78
CA SER A 106 22.97 -5.73 35.89
C SER A 106 22.25 -5.90 37.26
N VAL A 107 21.94 -4.78 37.92
CA VAL A 107 21.17 -4.78 39.18
C VAL A 107 19.79 -5.43 38.95
N PHE A 108 19.21 -5.23 37.79
CA PHE A 108 17.92 -5.78 37.40
C PHE A 108 17.87 -7.31 37.47
N LYS A 109 18.96 -7.99 37.15
CA LYS A 109 19.02 -9.45 37.17
C LYS A 109 18.77 -10.03 38.57
N ASN A 110 19.13 -9.30 39.62
CA ASN A 110 18.94 -9.74 40.98
C ASN A 110 17.47 -9.60 41.46
N GLU A 111 16.68 -8.82 40.77
CA GLU A 111 15.24 -8.63 41.05
C GLU A 111 14.36 -9.66 40.35
N ILE A 112 14.90 -10.44 39.40
CA ILE A 112 14.15 -11.46 38.66
C ILE A 112 13.97 -12.70 39.55
N GLU A 113 12.73 -13.18 39.62
CA GLU A 113 12.37 -14.37 40.37
C GLU A 113 12.78 -15.63 39.62
N ILE A 114 13.70 -16.42 40.17
CA ILE A 114 14.21 -17.64 39.56
C ILE A 114 13.25 -18.79 39.81
N LYS A 115 12.36 -19.06 38.85
CA LYS A 115 11.39 -20.18 38.88
C LYS A 115 11.61 -21.22 37.80
N ASN A 116 12.48 -20.98 36.86
CA ASN A 116 12.70 -21.85 35.71
C ASN A 116 13.86 -22.83 35.95
N ALA A 117 13.86 -23.93 35.19
CA ALA A 117 14.91 -24.96 35.26
C ALA A 117 16.28 -24.47 34.78
N ALA A 118 16.34 -23.43 33.95
CA ALA A 118 17.58 -22.83 33.45
C ALA A 118 18.27 -21.98 34.53
N GLY A 119 17.58 -21.57 35.59
CA GLY A 119 18.14 -20.79 36.69
C GLY A 119 18.44 -19.33 36.34
N ASP A 120 17.92 -18.82 35.25
CA ASP A 120 18.10 -17.44 34.75
C ASP A 120 16.90 -16.53 34.97
N GLY A 121 15.72 -17.11 35.35
CA GLY A 121 14.49 -16.41 35.62
C GLY A 121 13.65 -16.09 34.36
N PHE A 122 14.16 -16.35 33.15
CA PHE A 122 13.44 -16.13 31.90
C PHE A 122 12.74 -17.41 31.42
N SER A 123 11.46 -17.29 31.13
CA SER A 123 10.64 -18.42 30.67
C SER A 123 10.36 -18.29 29.16
N HIS A 124 10.76 -19.29 28.40
CA HIS A 124 10.53 -19.43 26.97
C HIS A 124 9.50 -20.53 26.71
N SER A 125 8.26 -20.17 26.46
CA SER A 125 7.19 -21.13 26.18
C SER A 125 6.46 -20.82 24.88
N SER A 126 5.79 -21.82 24.32
CA SER A 126 4.91 -21.63 23.14
C SER A 126 3.78 -20.62 23.38
N ASN A 127 3.47 -20.32 24.64
CA ASN A 127 2.47 -19.33 25.03
C ASN A 127 3.05 -17.89 25.16
N GLY A 128 4.32 -17.70 24.88
CA GLY A 128 5.05 -16.45 24.97
C GLY A 128 6.21 -16.52 25.98
N PHE A 129 7.14 -15.58 25.83
CA PHE A 129 8.28 -15.39 26.73
C PHE A 129 7.86 -14.51 27.89
N SER A 130 8.41 -14.76 29.08
CA SER A 130 8.07 -13.96 30.26
C SER A 130 9.15 -14.02 31.34
N TYR A 131 9.17 -13.00 32.18
CA TYR A 131 9.84 -13.01 33.49
C TYR A 131 8.91 -12.41 34.57
N SER A 132 9.23 -12.68 35.81
CA SER A 132 8.58 -12.07 36.96
C SER A 132 9.63 -11.57 37.95
N CYS A 133 9.35 -10.48 38.63
CA CYS A 133 10.20 -9.92 39.68
C CYS A 133 9.66 -10.24 41.06
N TYR A 134 10.53 -10.21 42.07
CA TYR A 134 10.15 -10.46 43.47
C TYR A 134 9.13 -9.47 44.02
N ASP A 135 9.07 -8.26 43.45
CA ASP A 135 8.11 -7.20 43.82
C ASP A 135 6.69 -7.40 43.21
N GLY A 136 6.50 -8.49 42.44
CA GLY A 136 5.26 -8.82 41.73
C GLY A 136 5.12 -8.20 40.37
N SER A 137 6.13 -7.51 39.85
CA SER A 137 6.18 -7.03 38.49
C SER A 137 6.36 -8.20 37.49
N MET A 138 5.79 -8.09 36.31
CA MET A 138 5.81 -9.15 35.31
C MET A 138 5.78 -8.55 33.88
N THR A 139 6.65 -9.05 33.03
CA THR A 139 6.61 -8.76 31.59
C THR A 139 6.40 -10.04 30.79
N ARG A 140 5.52 -9.98 29.77
CA ARG A 140 5.18 -11.14 28.94
C ARG A 140 4.90 -10.74 27.51
N THR A 141 5.38 -11.56 26.56
CA THR A 141 5.01 -11.42 25.15
C THR A 141 3.61 -12.02 24.89
N LEU A 142 2.89 -11.40 23.94
CA LEU A 142 1.60 -11.88 23.46
C LEU A 142 1.78 -12.55 22.10
N ASN A 143 1.26 -13.76 21.95
CA ASN A 143 1.19 -14.44 20.67
C ASN A 143 -0.11 -14.08 19.92
N GLY A 144 -0.21 -14.46 18.65
CA GLY A 144 -1.34 -14.10 17.77
C GLY A 144 -2.72 -14.68 18.13
N ASN A 145 -2.85 -15.50 19.18
CA ASN A 145 -4.15 -16.04 19.61
C ASN A 145 -4.89 -15.00 20.49
N ILE A 146 -5.64 -14.13 19.83
CA ILE A 146 -6.30 -12.97 20.42
C ILE A 146 -7.39 -13.39 21.42
N ASP A 147 -8.20 -14.38 21.09
CA ASP A 147 -9.36 -14.78 21.91
C ASP A 147 -8.97 -15.39 23.25
N ALA A 148 -7.88 -16.14 23.29
CA ALA A 148 -7.38 -16.76 24.52
C ALA A 148 -6.80 -15.76 25.53
N LYS A 149 -6.62 -14.48 25.16
CA LYS A 149 -5.99 -13.43 25.98
C LYS A 149 -6.99 -12.43 26.56
N ARG A 150 -8.27 -12.54 26.24
CA ARG A 150 -9.31 -11.67 26.79
C ARG A 150 -9.34 -11.75 28.32
N GLY A 151 -9.42 -10.60 29.00
CA GLY A 151 -9.47 -10.53 30.46
C GLY A 151 -8.16 -10.19 31.16
N MET A 152 -7.02 -10.12 30.45
CA MET A 152 -5.76 -9.63 30.99
C MET A 152 -5.84 -8.14 31.33
N ARG A 153 -4.99 -7.67 32.26
CA ARG A 153 -4.90 -6.27 32.69
C ARG A 153 -3.44 -5.89 32.83
N GLY A 154 -3.04 -4.75 32.30
CA GLY A 154 -1.68 -4.28 32.34
C GLY A 154 -1.37 -3.22 31.29
N THR A 155 -0.17 -2.71 31.32
CA THR A 155 0.42 -1.89 30.24
C THR A 155 0.60 -2.74 29.00
N VAL A 156 0.27 -2.20 27.82
CA VAL A 156 0.47 -2.88 26.57
C VAL A 156 1.40 -2.07 25.67
N ILE A 157 2.42 -2.73 25.19
CA ILE A 157 3.36 -2.20 24.21
C ILE A 157 3.09 -2.85 22.87
N PHE A 158 2.67 -2.05 21.91
CA PHE A 158 2.47 -2.46 20.53
C PHE A 158 3.73 -2.11 19.73
N ASP A 159 4.66 -3.06 19.63
CA ASP A 159 5.85 -2.91 18.81
C ASP A 159 5.52 -3.17 17.35
N GLU A 160 6.09 -2.37 16.46
CA GLU A 160 5.76 -2.29 15.04
C GLU A 160 4.25 -2.11 14.77
N SER A 161 3.61 -1.24 15.56
CA SER A 161 2.16 -1.00 15.56
C SER A 161 1.60 -0.53 14.20
N GLY A 162 2.42 0.02 13.31
CA GLY A 162 2.04 0.35 11.95
C GLY A 162 1.67 -0.84 11.06
N PHE A 163 2.00 -2.05 11.50
CA PHE A 163 1.79 -3.31 10.76
C PHE A 163 0.88 -4.28 11.51
N LEU A 164 0.27 -3.85 12.63
CA LEU A 164 -0.68 -4.65 13.40
C LEU A 164 -2.09 -4.57 12.83
N SER A 165 -2.88 -5.65 12.99
CA SER A 165 -4.30 -5.62 12.64
C SER A 165 -5.09 -4.74 13.62
N ASP A 166 -6.14 -4.10 13.10
CA ASP A 166 -7.07 -3.28 13.89
C ASP A 166 -7.68 -4.08 15.04
N GLU A 167 -7.99 -5.37 14.81
CA GLU A 167 -8.56 -6.26 15.81
C GLU A 167 -7.60 -6.49 16.98
N MET A 168 -6.33 -6.78 16.70
CA MET A 168 -5.31 -6.97 17.73
C MET A 168 -5.12 -5.73 18.59
N MET A 169 -5.02 -4.55 17.96
CA MET A 169 -4.88 -3.28 18.68
C MET A 169 -6.09 -2.98 19.56
N ASN A 170 -7.29 -3.29 19.11
CA ASN A 170 -8.52 -3.06 19.86
C ASN A 170 -8.64 -4.01 21.06
N VAL A 171 -8.39 -5.31 20.88
CA VAL A 171 -8.52 -6.30 21.97
C VAL A 171 -7.45 -6.10 23.03
N TYR A 172 -6.19 -5.97 22.62
CA TYR A 172 -5.10 -5.79 23.59
C TYR A 172 -5.10 -4.40 24.22
N GLY A 173 -5.52 -3.36 23.50
CA GLY A 173 -5.70 -2.01 24.05
C GLY A 173 -6.69 -1.96 25.21
N ALA A 174 -7.64 -2.90 25.28
CA ALA A 174 -8.57 -3.00 26.39
C ALA A 174 -7.92 -3.45 27.72
N PHE A 175 -6.68 -4.01 27.71
CA PHE A 175 -5.98 -4.41 28.92
C PHE A 175 -5.62 -3.21 29.81
N ALA A 176 -5.34 -2.06 29.21
CA ALA A 176 -4.97 -0.83 29.88
C ALA A 176 -6.15 0.06 30.30
N VAL A 177 -7.39 -0.41 30.17
CA VAL A 177 -8.59 0.39 30.51
C VAL A 177 -8.82 0.49 32.01
N VAL A 178 -8.36 -0.50 32.77
CA VAL A 178 -8.57 -0.50 34.25
C VAL A 178 -7.51 0.36 34.90
N ASN A 179 -7.95 1.40 35.60
CA ASN A 179 -7.03 2.20 36.40
C ASN A 179 -6.59 1.41 37.66
N LYS A 180 -5.27 1.25 37.79
CA LYS A 180 -4.66 0.59 38.98
C LYS A 180 -4.84 1.40 40.26
N SER A 181 -5.19 2.67 40.16
CA SER A 181 -5.27 3.63 41.26
C SER A 181 -6.41 3.39 42.26
N LEU A 182 -7.21 2.34 42.12
CA LEU A 182 -8.18 1.94 43.15
C LEU A 182 -7.52 1.62 44.53
N LYS A 183 -6.20 1.43 44.55
CA LYS A 183 -5.42 1.16 45.78
C LYS A 183 -4.56 2.32 46.22
N THR A 184 -4.53 3.42 45.50
CA THR A 184 -3.67 4.56 45.75
C THR A 184 -4.48 5.70 46.33
N GLY A 185 -3.90 6.43 47.26
CA GLY A 185 -4.56 7.49 48.00
C GLY A 185 -5.09 7.06 49.38
N LYS A 186 -4.95 5.76 49.72
CA LYS A 186 -5.23 5.26 51.06
C LYS A 186 -4.01 4.52 51.60
N ASP A 187 -3.70 4.73 52.90
CA ASP A 187 -2.72 3.94 53.61
C ASP A 187 -3.27 2.54 53.96
N ILE A 188 -2.44 1.73 54.62
CA ILE A 188 -2.82 0.37 55.09
C ILE A 188 -4.08 0.39 55.96
N ASP A 189 -4.31 1.47 56.69
CA ASP A 189 -5.43 1.66 57.63
C ASP A 189 -6.67 2.26 56.92
N GLY A 190 -6.60 2.53 55.62
CA GLY A 190 -7.71 3.07 54.83
C GLY A 190 -7.87 4.59 54.90
N ASN A 191 -6.93 5.31 55.52
CA ASN A 191 -6.95 6.78 55.62
C ASN A 191 -6.42 7.40 54.31
N SER A 192 -6.90 8.59 53.96
CA SER A 192 -6.37 9.35 52.84
C SER A 192 -4.91 9.74 53.07
N ILE A 193 -4.05 9.44 52.10
CA ILE A 193 -2.65 9.90 52.18
C ILE A 193 -2.64 11.42 52.09
N ASP A 194 -1.79 12.04 52.91
CA ASP A 194 -1.58 13.49 52.98
C ASP A 194 -1.46 14.08 51.53
N PRO A 195 -2.25 15.11 51.20
CA PRO A 195 -2.22 15.77 49.89
C PRO A 195 -0.83 16.29 49.48
N ILE A 196 0.02 16.64 50.47
CA ILE A 196 1.41 17.06 50.21
C ILE A 196 2.25 15.86 49.76
N ARG A 197 2.08 14.68 50.38
CA ARG A 197 2.71 13.44 49.96
C ARG A 197 2.24 12.99 48.60
N GLN A 198 0.94 13.13 48.27
CA GLN A 198 0.41 12.85 46.95
C GLN A 198 1.01 13.73 45.86
N ARG A 199 1.30 15.00 46.15
CA ARG A 199 1.96 15.91 45.18
C ARG A 199 3.43 15.57 44.94
N CYS A 200 4.07 14.88 45.87
CA CYS A 200 5.48 14.48 45.76
C CYS A 200 5.67 13.06 45.23
N LEU A 201 4.60 12.28 45.11
CA LEU A 201 4.63 10.98 44.43
C LEU A 201 4.36 11.21 42.93
N PRO A 202 5.08 10.52 42.01
CA PRO A 202 4.63 10.46 40.65
C PRO A 202 3.17 9.99 40.66
N ARG A 203 2.34 10.56 39.79
CA ARG A 203 0.98 10.06 39.56
C ARG A 203 1.05 8.55 39.46
N ASP A 204 0.16 7.87 40.20
CA ASP A 204 0.07 6.41 40.10
C ASP A 204 0.20 5.97 38.65
N LEU A 205 1.06 5.00 38.42
CA LEU A 205 1.21 4.39 37.13
C LEU A 205 -0.12 3.72 36.74
N SER A 206 -0.99 4.48 36.09
CA SER A 206 -2.08 3.90 35.35
C SER A 206 -1.48 2.99 34.25
N TYR A 207 -2.17 1.92 33.91
CA TYR A 207 -1.74 1.10 32.78
C TYR A 207 -1.66 1.95 31.51
N GLN A 208 -0.63 1.73 30.72
CA GLN A 208 -0.28 2.56 29.59
C GLN A 208 -0.48 1.80 28.29
N LYS A 209 -0.72 2.55 27.22
CA LYS A 209 -0.73 2.04 25.82
C LYS A 209 0.42 2.70 25.08
N TYR A 210 1.34 1.89 24.63
CA TYR A 210 2.46 2.33 23.80
C TYR A 210 2.27 1.84 22.37
N TYR A 211 2.20 2.74 21.44
CA TYR A 211 2.17 2.44 20.02
C TYR A 211 3.47 2.92 19.40
N ILE A 212 4.30 1.98 18.94
CA ILE A 212 5.62 2.30 18.45
C ILE A 212 5.87 1.62 17.13
N SER A 213 6.29 2.40 16.14
CA SER A 213 6.59 1.91 14.80
C SER A 213 7.35 2.95 14.00
N SER A 214 7.87 2.57 12.84
CA SER A 214 8.07 3.48 11.72
C SER A 214 6.70 3.90 11.16
N ALA A 215 6.67 4.90 10.26
CA ALA A 215 5.42 5.29 9.62
C ALA A 215 4.86 4.14 8.77
N SER A 216 3.54 4.09 8.66
CA SER A 216 2.80 3.11 7.88
C SER A 216 1.95 3.79 6.81
N SER A 217 0.99 3.07 6.27
CA SER A 217 -0.01 3.62 5.35
C SER A 217 -1.09 4.41 6.10
N THR A 218 -1.71 5.40 5.43
CA THR A 218 -2.76 6.27 5.97
C THR A 218 -4.11 5.57 6.17
N ASP A 219 -4.27 4.35 5.71
CA ASP A 219 -5.47 3.52 5.92
C ASP A 219 -5.42 2.71 7.22
N THR A 220 -4.27 2.64 7.90
CA THR A 220 -4.07 1.88 9.13
C THR A 220 -4.69 2.54 10.38
N GLN A 221 -4.97 1.72 11.40
CA GLN A 221 -5.39 2.24 12.70
C GLN A 221 -4.27 3.08 13.35
N PHE A 222 -3.00 2.73 13.12
CA PHE A 222 -1.87 3.49 13.64
C PHE A 222 -1.87 4.95 13.15
N TRP A 223 -2.18 5.19 11.86
CA TRP A 223 -2.35 6.54 11.34
C TRP A 223 -3.53 7.28 11.98
N ARG A 224 -4.68 6.59 12.15
CA ARG A 224 -5.85 7.19 12.81
C ARG A 224 -5.53 7.60 14.24
N LEU A 225 -4.82 6.73 15.00
CA LEU A 225 -4.34 7.04 16.35
C LEU A 225 -3.33 8.18 16.35
N TYR A 226 -2.37 8.20 15.42
CA TYR A 226 -1.41 9.30 15.28
C TYR A 226 -2.10 10.66 15.12
N ARG A 227 -3.11 10.75 14.27
CA ARG A 227 -3.88 11.97 14.07
C ARG A 227 -4.67 12.38 15.33
N ASP A 228 -5.33 11.42 15.97
CA ASP A 228 -6.12 11.69 17.17
C ASP A 228 -5.23 12.11 18.35
N PHE A 229 -4.18 11.35 18.64
CA PHE A 229 -3.25 11.66 19.75
C PHE A 229 -2.53 12.98 19.51
N SER A 230 -2.13 13.28 18.26
CA SER A 230 -1.54 14.58 17.91
C SER A 230 -2.51 15.72 18.19
N LYS A 231 -3.79 15.56 17.82
CA LYS A 231 -4.82 16.54 18.14
C LYS A 231 -4.99 16.74 19.64
N GLN A 232 -5.06 15.65 20.42
CA GLN A 232 -5.18 15.71 21.88
C GLN A 232 -3.96 16.41 22.52
N GLN A 233 -2.76 16.08 22.06
CA GLN A 233 -1.53 16.71 22.54
C GLN A 233 -1.49 18.21 22.23
N ILE A 234 -1.88 18.64 21.02
CA ILE A 234 -1.97 20.04 20.62
C ILE A 234 -3.00 20.80 21.47
N MET A 235 -4.10 20.14 21.84
CA MET A 235 -5.11 20.69 22.75
C MET A 235 -4.65 20.75 24.21
N GLY A 236 -3.43 20.30 24.53
CA GLY A 236 -2.86 20.34 25.87
C GLY A 236 -3.32 19.21 26.78
N ASN A 237 -3.89 18.13 26.27
CA ASN A 237 -4.29 16.98 27.07
C ASN A 237 -3.03 16.21 27.56
N PRO A 238 -2.75 16.15 28.89
CA PRO A 238 -1.53 15.55 29.44
C PRO A 238 -1.50 14.02 29.31
N ASP A 239 -2.63 13.40 29.02
CA ASP A 239 -2.75 11.94 28.93
C ASP A 239 -2.33 11.38 27.58
N TYR A 240 -1.91 12.26 26.64
CA TYR A 240 -1.47 11.89 25.31
C TYR A 240 -0.07 12.42 25.01
N CYS A 241 0.77 11.54 24.48
CA CYS A 241 2.13 11.85 24.06
C CYS A 241 2.38 11.32 22.66
N VAL A 242 2.70 12.20 21.73
CA VAL A 242 3.13 11.84 20.38
C VAL A 242 4.54 12.33 20.17
N LEU A 243 5.40 11.44 19.71
CA LEU A 243 6.77 11.74 19.32
C LEU A 243 6.97 11.29 17.87
N HIS A 244 7.62 12.14 17.09
CA HIS A 244 7.94 11.89 15.71
C HIS A 244 9.44 12.14 15.51
N ILE A 245 10.19 11.05 15.27
CA ILE A 245 11.65 11.05 15.20
C ILE A 245 12.05 10.45 13.85
N ASP A 246 12.44 11.29 12.91
CA ASP A 246 12.87 10.89 11.57
C ASP A 246 14.38 10.58 11.49
N CYS A 247 14.87 10.23 10.29
CA CYS A 247 16.27 9.88 10.08
C CYS A 247 17.26 11.06 10.29
N GLU A 248 16.81 12.30 10.25
CA GLU A 248 17.73 13.45 10.49
C GLU A 248 18.25 13.43 11.92
N GLN A 249 17.42 12.98 12.89
CA GLN A 249 17.84 12.77 14.27
C GLN A 249 18.85 11.63 14.40
N ALA A 250 18.75 10.60 13.55
CA ALA A 250 19.69 9.49 13.53
C ALA A 250 21.00 9.83 12.78
N PHE A 251 20.97 10.77 11.84
CA PHE A 251 22.17 11.28 11.17
C PHE A 251 22.97 12.24 12.04
N LYS A 252 22.32 12.94 12.94
CA LYS A 252 22.94 13.94 13.85
C LYS A 252 22.47 13.72 15.27
N PRO A 253 22.74 12.53 15.85
CA PRO A 253 22.33 12.27 17.22
C PRO A 253 23.14 13.14 18.19
N THR A 254 22.49 13.59 19.25
CA THR A 254 23.13 14.35 20.31
C THR A 254 23.10 13.58 21.63
N LEU A 255 24.14 13.76 22.41
CA LEU A 255 24.25 13.29 23.78
C LEU A 255 24.63 14.49 24.66
N ARG A 256 23.79 14.86 25.61
CA ARG A 256 23.97 16.04 26.45
C ARG A 256 24.19 17.35 25.66
N GLY A 257 23.53 17.44 24.48
CA GLY A 257 23.65 18.58 23.58
C GLY A 257 24.84 18.55 22.63
N GLU A 258 25.74 17.59 22.75
CA GLU A 258 26.90 17.43 21.89
C GLU A 258 26.65 16.37 20.81
N LEU A 259 27.11 16.65 19.57
CA LEU A 259 26.98 15.69 18.46
C LEU A 259 27.85 14.46 18.71
N VAL A 260 27.28 13.29 18.51
CA VAL A 260 27.99 12.02 18.60
C VAL A 260 27.94 11.26 17.26
N THR A 261 28.54 10.09 17.23
CA THR A 261 28.58 9.25 16.03
C THR A 261 27.19 8.98 15.46
N PRO A 262 26.94 9.19 14.17
CA PRO A 262 25.67 8.91 13.52
C PRO A 262 25.21 7.45 13.73
N LEU A 263 23.93 7.28 14.04
CA LEU A 263 23.31 5.95 14.14
C LEU A 263 23.03 5.33 12.78
N LEU A 264 22.78 6.18 11.77
CA LEU A 264 22.50 5.77 10.40
C LEU A 264 23.48 6.42 9.41
N SER A 265 23.87 5.66 8.40
CA SER A 265 24.62 6.19 7.26
C SER A 265 23.68 6.89 6.29
N ARG A 266 23.93 8.17 5.97
CA ARG A 266 23.17 8.93 4.98
C ARG A 266 23.21 8.25 3.61
N ASN A 267 24.36 7.73 3.20
CA ASN A 267 24.51 7.03 1.92
C ASN A 267 23.61 5.79 1.82
N THR A 268 23.43 5.05 2.92
CA THR A 268 22.53 3.88 2.98
C THR A 268 21.08 4.30 2.77
N VAL A 269 20.62 5.35 3.46
CA VAL A 269 19.25 5.85 3.33
C VAL A 269 18.99 6.42 1.94
N GLU A 270 19.94 7.15 1.36
CA GLU A 270 19.85 7.67 -0.01
C GLU A 270 19.84 6.55 -1.07
N SER A 271 20.57 5.46 -0.83
CA SER A 271 20.51 4.27 -1.70
C SER A 271 19.13 3.61 -1.66
N GLU A 272 18.57 3.43 -0.46
CA GLU A 272 17.19 2.93 -0.30
C GLU A 272 16.17 3.87 -0.94
N MET A 273 16.37 5.20 -0.84
CA MET A 273 15.50 6.18 -1.47
C MET A 273 15.52 6.09 -3.00
N ARG A 274 16.63 5.67 -3.61
CA ARG A 274 16.74 5.44 -5.05
C ARG A 274 16.08 4.13 -5.50
N THR A 275 16.24 3.06 -4.70
CA THR A 275 15.76 1.73 -5.05
C THR A 275 14.29 1.50 -4.67
N ASN A 276 13.87 2.00 -3.52
CA ASN A 276 12.49 1.88 -3.05
C ASN A 276 12.06 3.15 -2.28
N PRO A 277 11.72 4.23 -3.00
CA PRO A 277 11.46 5.54 -2.39
C PRO A 277 10.30 5.51 -1.37
N GLU A 278 9.24 4.74 -1.61
CA GLU A 278 8.10 4.69 -0.71
C GLU A 278 8.44 3.99 0.61
N LYS A 279 9.18 2.88 0.54
CA LYS A 279 9.67 2.21 1.73
C LYS A 279 10.62 3.11 2.51
N ALA A 280 11.55 3.78 1.81
CA ALA A 280 12.49 4.71 2.45
C ALA A 280 11.78 5.88 3.14
N ARG A 281 10.74 6.45 2.51
CA ARG A 281 9.90 7.51 3.11
C ARG A 281 9.25 7.04 4.41
N ARG A 282 8.68 5.83 4.44
CA ARG A 282 8.03 5.30 5.63
C ARG A 282 9.03 4.93 6.73
N GLU A 283 10.04 4.12 6.37
CA GLU A 283 10.93 3.53 7.38
C GLU A 283 11.98 4.50 7.92
N TYR A 284 12.47 5.44 7.09
CA TYR A 284 13.52 6.36 7.49
C TYR A 284 13.01 7.79 7.72
N TYR A 285 12.26 8.35 6.78
CA TYR A 285 11.73 9.71 6.91
C TYR A 285 10.45 9.80 7.73
N CYS A 286 9.92 8.66 8.18
CA CYS A 286 8.70 8.59 8.99
C CYS A 286 7.48 9.26 8.36
N ILE A 287 7.40 9.28 7.03
CA ILE A 287 6.29 9.87 6.28
C ILE A 287 5.22 8.81 6.06
N PHE A 288 4.01 9.08 6.55
CA PHE A 288 2.86 8.22 6.26
C PHE A 288 2.48 8.35 4.78
N THR A 289 2.29 7.22 4.11
CA THR A 289 1.95 7.16 2.69
C THR A 289 0.52 6.71 2.46
N THR A 290 -0.06 7.07 1.33
CA THR A 290 -1.44 6.72 0.99
C THR A 290 -1.59 5.28 0.47
N ASP A 291 -0.48 4.55 0.31
CA ASP A 291 -0.49 3.22 -0.29
C ASP A 291 -0.75 2.12 0.72
N ALA A 292 -1.70 1.25 0.40
CA ALA A 292 -1.98 0.03 1.14
C ALA A 292 -0.88 -1.02 0.87
N GLY A 293 0.07 -1.13 1.79
CA GLY A 293 1.06 -2.22 1.78
C GLY A 293 2.22 -2.07 0.79
N THR A 294 3.38 -2.59 1.17
CA THR A 294 4.63 -2.62 0.36
C THR A 294 4.54 -3.53 -0.86
N ASP A 295 3.54 -4.40 -0.91
CA ASP A 295 3.44 -5.50 -1.87
C ASP A 295 2.34 -5.29 -2.93
N ALA A 296 1.63 -4.15 -2.90
CA ALA A 296 0.64 -3.83 -3.94
C ALA A 296 1.32 -3.72 -5.31
N ILE A 297 0.75 -4.41 -6.31
CA ILE A 297 1.30 -4.41 -7.67
C ILE A 297 1.16 -3.05 -8.36
N ILE A 298 0.09 -2.32 -8.04
CA ILE A 298 -0.16 -0.96 -8.53
C ILE A 298 -0.51 -0.08 -7.33
N ARG A 299 0.23 1.01 -7.17
CA ARG A 299 0.03 1.94 -6.07
C ARG A 299 -1.10 2.91 -6.38
N ARG A 300 -1.83 3.35 -5.35
CA ARG A 300 -2.90 4.34 -5.51
C ARG A 300 -2.40 5.63 -6.17
N GLY A 301 -1.22 6.11 -5.81
CA GLY A 301 -0.63 7.29 -6.44
C GLY A 301 -0.41 7.15 -7.95
N VAL A 302 -0.10 5.94 -8.44
CA VAL A 302 -0.02 5.66 -9.89
C VAL A 302 -1.40 5.72 -10.53
N ILE A 303 -2.44 5.18 -9.87
CA ILE A 303 -3.81 5.26 -10.37
C ILE A 303 -4.28 6.71 -10.44
N THR A 304 -4.14 7.47 -9.34
CA THR A 304 -4.57 8.88 -9.29
C THR A 304 -3.85 9.76 -10.33
N ARG A 305 -2.56 9.52 -10.58
CA ARG A 305 -1.81 10.23 -11.62
C ARG A 305 -2.36 9.95 -13.03
N ASN A 306 -2.94 8.78 -13.24
CA ASN A 306 -3.51 8.33 -14.50
C ASN A 306 -5.03 8.52 -14.58
N GLU A 307 -5.64 9.28 -13.67
CA GLU A 307 -7.06 9.61 -13.70
C GLU A 307 -7.32 10.82 -14.61
N GLU A 308 -8.36 10.71 -15.45
CA GLU A 308 -8.85 11.78 -16.31
C GLU A 308 -10.32 12.06 -16.00
N THR A 309 -10.70 13.34 -15.83
CA THR A 309 -12.10 13.71 -15.63
C THR A 309 -12.82 13.71 -16.97
N ARG A 310 -13.54 12.64 -17.26
CA ARG A 310 -14.28 12.45 -18.51
C ARG A 310 -15.51 11.57 -18.32
N LYS A 311 -16.46 11.72 -19.25
CA LYS A 311 -17.64 10.86 -19.33
C LYS A 311 -17.20 9.45 -19.81
N PRO A 312 -17.77 8.35 -19.26
CA PRO A 312 -17.59 7.03 -19.82
C PRO A 312 -18.13 7.00 -21.26
N LEU A 313 -17.56 6.14 -22.07
CA LEU A 313 -17.99 5.95 -23.46
C LEU A 313 -18.70 4.60 -23.53
N LEU A 314 -20.02 4.64 -23.74
CA LEU A 314 -20.86 3.42 -23.75
C LEU A 314 -20.97 2.78 -25.15
N TYR A 315 -20.64 3.51 -26.19
CA TYR A 315 -20.61 3.08 -27.59
C TYR A 315 -19.68 3.99 -28.40
N ASN A 316 -19.30 3.59 -29.62
CA ASN A 316 -18.50 4.40 -30.52
C ASN A 316 -19.33 5.49 -31.17
N ASP A 317 -19.36 6.67 -30.56
CA ASP A 317 -20.17 7.82 -30.95
C ASP A 317 -19.73 8.50 -32.26
N THR A 318 -18.43 8.46 -32.54
CA THR A 318 -17.84 9.09 -33.75
C THR A 318 -17.62 8.10 -34.90
N GLY A 319 -17.63 6.80 -34.62
CA GLY A 319 -17.44 5.73 -35.59
C GLY A 319 -16.00 5.55 -36.09
N ASP A 320 -15.03 6.29 -35.54
CA ASP A 320 -13.62 6.27 -35.98
C ASP A 320 -12.64 5.79 -34.87
N LYS A 321 -13.11 5.67 -33.63
CA LYS A 321 -12.29 5.22 -32.52
C LYS A 321 -12.05 3.73 -32.54
N LYS A 322 -10.91 3.29 -32.03
CA LYS A 322 -10.52 1.88 -31.95
C LYS A 322 -10.59 1.36 -30.52
N PHE A 323 -11.12 0.14 -30.36
CA PHE A 323 -11.36 -0.45 -29.04
C PHE A 323 -10.78 -1.85 -28.91
N VAL A 324 -10.34 -2.15 -27.70
CA VAL A 324 -10.10 -3.50 -27.21
C VAL A 324 -11.21 -3.87 -26.25
N ILE A 325 -11.73 -5.08 -26.38
CA ILE A 325 -12.73 -5.64 -25.48
C ILE A 325 -12.09 -6.83 -24.77
N ALA A 326 -12.08 -6.81 -23.44
CA ALA A 326 -11.65 -7.94 -22.62
C ALA A 326 -12.86 -8.51 -21.89
N TYR A 327 -12.98 -9.84 -21.86
CA TYR A 327 -14.11 -10.53 -21.27
C TYR A 327 -13.67 -11.69 -20.40
N ASP A 328 -14.06 -11.64 -19.13
CA ASP A 328 -13.89 -12.72 -18.16
C ASP A 328 -15.26 -13.35 -17.85
N PRO A 329 -15.55 -14.56 -18.39
CA PRO A 329 -16.82 -15.23 -18.19
C PRO A 329 -16.88 -15.95 -16.86
N ALA A 330 -17.88 -15.67 -16.03
CA ALA A 330 -18.17 -16.41 -14.83
C ALA A 330 -19.59 -17.02 -14.86
N ARG A 331 -19.80 -18.14 -14.16
CA ARG A 331 -21.07 -18.85 -14.17
C ARG A 331 -21.76 -18.97 -12.81
N SER A 332 -21.05 -18.84 -11.69
CA SER A 332 -21.66 -19.10 -10.39
C SER A 332 -21.27 -18.11 -9.30
N ARG A 333 -20.11 -18.06 -8.77
CA ARG A 333 -19.75 -17.25 -7.60
C ARG A 333 -19.02 -15.97 -7.93
N ASP A 334 -18.25 -15.99 -8.98
CA ASP A 334 -17.42 -14.86 -9.43
C ASP A 334 -18.24 -13.92 -10.32
N ASN A 335 -17.76 -12.68 -10.50
CA ASN A 335 -18.43 -11.75 -11.38
C ASN A 335 -18.02 -12.03 -12.84
N SER A 336 -18.98 -11.94 -13.75
CA SER A 336 -18.66 -11.91 -15.17
C SER A 336 -18.48 -10.48 -15.61
N VAL A 337 -17.33 -10.16 -16.20
CA VAL A 337 -16.92 -8.77 -16.46
C VAL A 337 -16.54 -8.59 -17.92
N ILE A 338 -17.07 -7.53 -18.54
CA ILE A 338 -16.59 -7.00 -19.83
C ILE A 338 -15.95 -5.64 -19.57
N LEU A 339 -14.71 -5.49 -20.03
CA LEU A 339 -13.98 -4.22 -19.96
C LEU A 339 -13.68 -3.73 -21.37
N VAL A 340 -13.89 -2.44 -21.61
CA VAL A 340 -13.61 -1.81 -22.89
C VAL A 340 -12.56 -0.73 -22.72
N GLY A 341 -11.49 -0.83 -23.53
CA GLY A 341 -10.42 0.14 -23.62
C GLY A 341 -10.39 0.80 -25.01
N GLU A 342 -10.44 2.13 -25.06
CA GLU A 342 -10.18 2.92 -26.27
C GLU A 342 -8.68 2.98 -26.51
N ILE A 343 -8.21 2.55 -27.67
CA ILE A 343 -6.82 2.70 -28.09
C ILE A 343 -6.68 3.96 -28.94
N TYR A 344 -5.75 4.83 -28.59
CA TYR A 344 -5.52 6.08 -29.28
C TYR A 344 -4.02 6.39 -29.42
N GLU A 345 -3.69 7.20 -30.41
CA GLU A 345 -2.35 7.70 -30.64
C GLU A 345 -2.14 8.99 -29.84
N TYR A 346 -1.00 9.09 -29.15
CA TYR A 346 -0.60 10.24 -28.37
C TYR A 346 0.74 10.78 -28.88
N GLU A 347 0.75 12.03 -29.31
CA GLU A 347 1.99 12.72 -29.73
C GLU A 347 2.77 13.15 -28.49
N GLN A 348 3.96 12.61 -28.31
CA GLN A 348 4.85 12.98 -27.20
C GLN A 348 5.54 14.32 -27.43
N VAL A 349 6.18 14.85 -26.39
CA VAL A 349 6.88 16.14 -26.44
C VAL A 349 8.00 16.18 -27.48
N ASP A 350 8.65 15.02 -27.74
CA ASP A 350 9.69 14.86 -28.75
C ASP A 350 9.15 14.71 -30.19
N GLY A 351 7.82 14.74 -30.36
CA GLY A 351 7.13 14.51 -31.63
C GLY A 351 6.96 13.04 -32.00
N SER A 352 7.37 12.10 -31.15
CA SER A 352 7.10 10.68 -31.37
C SER A 352 5.65 10.36 -31.06
N ILE A 353 5.07 9.45 -31.85
CA ILE A 353 3.70 8.98 -31.63
C ILE A 353 3.79 7.72 -30.74
N ASP A 354 3.05 7.74 -29.67
CA ASP A 354 2.91 6.63 -28.71
C ASP A 354 1.47 6.10 -28.72
N THR A 355 1.30 4.80 -28.49
CA THR A 355 -0.01 4.17 -28.41
C THR A 355 -0.40 4.02 -26.95
N ARG A 356 -1.56 4.56 -26.56
CA ARG A 356 -2.10 4.56 -25.21
C ARG A 356 -3.53 3.99 -25.18
N MET A 357 -4.01 3.68 -23.98
CA MET A 357 -5.36 3.17 -23.78
C MET A 357 -6.09 3.96 -22.71
N ARG A 358 -7.36 4.26 -22.96
CA ARG A 358 -8.32 4.76 -21.97
C ARG A 358 -9.29 3.66 -21.61
N LEU A 359 -9.43 3.32 -20.33
CA LEU A 359 -10.50 2.42 -19.89
C LEU A 359 -11.81 3.21 -19.85
N VAL A 360 -12.68 2.94 -20.81
CA VAL A 360 -13.86 3.77 -21.09
C VAL A 360 -15.15 3.21 -20.51
N ASN A 361 -15.22 1.89 -20.31
CA ASN A 361 -16.39 1.22 -19.76
C ASN A 361 -16.00 -0.09 -19.06
N CYS A 362 -16.67 -0.37 -17.95
CA CYS A 362 -16.54 -1.62 -17.21
C CYS A 362 -17.93 -2.14 -16.88
N ILE A 363 -18.29 -3.30 -17.39
CA ILE A 363 -19.64 -3.87 -17.33
C ILE A 363 -19.58 -5.14 -16.50
N ASN A 364 -20.39 -5.20 -15.44
CA ASN A 364 -20.55 -6.41 -14.65
C ASN A 364 -21.89 -7.06 -15.02
N LEU A 365 -21.83 -8.27 -15.59
CA LEU A 365 -23.00 -9.01 -16.10
C LEU A 365 -23.72 -9.73 -14.96
N ILE A 366 -24.65 -9.04 -14.30
CA ILE A 366 -25.40 -9.53 -13.15
C ILE A 366 -26.83 -9.86 -13.54
N ASP A 367 -27.35 -10.99 -13.06
CA ASP A 367 -28.76 -11.34 -13.16
C ASP A 367 -29.57 -10.56 -12.13
N VAL A 368 -30.20 -9.47 -12.57
CA VAL A 368 -31.02 -8.59 -11.71
C VAL A 368 -32.32 -9.23 -11.24
N GLY A 369 -32.75 -10.35 -11.85
CA GLY A 369 -33.96 -11.09 -11.46
C GLY A 369 -33.79 -11.96 -10.22
N LYS A 370 -32.54 -12.19 -9.76
CA LYS A 370 -32.25 -13.03 -8.61
C LYS A 370 -32.08 -12.21 -7.33
N LYS A 371 -32.57 -12.74 -6.22
CA LYS A 371 -32.37 -12.13 -4.88
C LYS A 371 -30.91 -12.15 -4.42
N ILE A 372 -30.12 -13.12 -4.89
CA ILE A 372 -28.70 -13.24 -4.60
C ILE A 372 -27.93 -12.81 -5.84
N LYS A 373 -26.96 -11.93 -5.67
CA LYS A 373 -26.07 -11.48 -6.74
C LYS A 373 -25.41 -12.68 -7.42
N SER A 374 -25.71 -12.89 -8.68
CA SER A 374 -25.15 -13.96 -9.50
C SER A 374 -24.95 -13.48 -10.95
N PRO A 375 -23.97 -14.03 -11.68
CA PRO A 375 -23.81 -13.71 -13.10
C PRO A 375 -25.05 -14.08 -13.92
N MET A 376 -25.24 -13.42 -15.04
CA MET A 376 -26.19 -13.80 -16.08
C MET A 376 -25.94 -15.23 -16.56
N GLN A 377 -26.95 -15.86 -17.19
CA GLN A 377 -26.72 -17.15 -17.84
C GLN A 377 -25.83 -16.97 -19.09
N THR A 378 -25.03 -17.99 -19.40
CA THR A 378 -24.07 -17.94 -20.51
C THR A 378 -24.68 -17.49 -21.85
N PRO A 379 -25.86 -17.95 -22.29
CA PRO A 379 -26.48 -17.44 -23.53
C PRO A 379 -26.73 -15.92 -23.48
N ASP A 380 -27.23 -15.41 -22.36
CA ASP A 380 -27.52 -13.99 -22.20
C ASP A 380 -26.24 -13.16 -22.18
N GLN A 381 -25.17 -13.69 -21.56
CA GLN A 381 -23.84 -13.06 -21.59
C GLN A 381 -23.30 -12.95 -23.02
N ILE A 382 -23.45 -14.00 -23.83
CA ILE A 382 -22.99 -14.02 -25.23
C ILE A 382 -23.76 -13.00 -26.07
N GLU A 383 -25.07 -12.94 -25.93
CA GLU A 383 -25.89 -11.94 -26.65
C GLU A 383 -25.52 -10.52 -26.22
N TYR A 384 -25.23 -10.32 -24.95
CA TYR A 384 -24.75 -9.03 -24.47
C TYR A 384 -23.36 -8.68 -25.02
N LEU A 385 -22.44 -9.64 -25.06
CA LEU A 385 -21.11 -9.45 -25.64
C LEU A 385 -21.19 -9.10 -27.14
N LYS A 386 -22.05 -9.78 -27.89
CA LYS A 386 -22.30 -9.45 -29.32
C LYS A 386 -22.78 -8.01 -29.47
N LYS A 387 -23.73 -7.58 -28.61
CA LYS A 387 -24.21 -6.20 -28.60
C LYS A 387 -23.05 -5.22 -28.33
N VAL A 388 -22.23 -5.47 -27.31
CA VAL A 388 -21.07 -4.61 -26.98
C VAL A 388 -20.10 -4.52 -28.17
N ILE A 389 -19.82 -5.65 -28.84
CA ILE A 389 -18.94 -5.65 -30.02
C ILE A 389 -19.52 -4.76 -31.13
N LEU A 390 -20.81 -4.81 -31.38
CA LEU A 390 -21.48 -3.99 -32.41
C LEU A 390 -21.50 -2.50 -32.00
N ASP A 391 -21.84 -2.21 -30.76
CA ASP A 391 -21.92 -0.85 -30.23
C ASP A 391 -20.57 -0.13 -30.36
N TYR A 392 -19.46 -0.81 -30.05
CA TYR A 392 -18.12 -0.21 -30.18
C TYR A 392 -17.53 -0.32 -31.59
N ASN A 393 -18.02 -1.23 -32.42
CA ASN A 393 -17.63 -1.25 -33.84
C ASN A 393 -18.19 -0.03 -34.59
N GLY A 394 -19.32 0.54 -34.18
CA GLY A 394 -19.90 1.74 -34.80
C GLY A 394 -20.21 1.58 -36.29
N GLY A 395 -20.56 0.37 -36.74
CA GLY A 395 -20.92 0.07 -38.13
C GLY A 395 -19.75 -0.07 -39.11
N ALA A 396 -18.50 -0.12 -38.61
CA ALA A 396 -17.33 -0.30 -39.48
C ALA A 396 -17.30 -1.72 -40.09
N ASP A 397 -16.87 -1.81 -41.38
CA ASP A 397 -16.73 -3.06 -42.06
C ASP A 397 -15.72 -4.00 -41.38
N ALA A 398 -16.03 -5.31 -41.40
CA ALA A 398 -15.16 -6.36 -40.89
C ALA A 398 -14.60 -6.07 -39.47
N TYR A 399 -15.40 -5.42 -38.63
CA TYR A 399 -15.04 -5.00 -37.27
C TYR A 399 -13.77 -4.15 -37.26
N GLY A 400 -13.68 -3.18 -38.18
CA GLY A 400 -12.50 -2.32 -38.35
C GLY A 400 -12.13 -1.49 -37.13
N ASN A 401 -13.11 -1.14 -36.26
CA ASN A 401 -12.91 -0.38 -35.05
C ASN A 401 -12.64 -1.26 -33.81
N ILE A 402 -12.81 -2.58 -33.93
CA ILE A 402 -12.41 -3.53 -32.88
C ILE A 402 -10.99 -4.01 -33.19
N VAL A 403 -10.06 -3.71 -32.29
CA VAL A 403 -8.67 -4.19 -32.36
C VAL A 403 -8.63 -5.69 -32.07
N GLY A 404 -9.29 -6.12 -30.99
CA GLY A 404 -9.44 -7.51 -30.62
C GLY A 404 -10.42 -7.71 -29.47
N VAL A 405 -10.96 -8.92 -29.37
CA VAL A 405 -11.82 -9.39 -28.28
C VAL A 405 -11.04 -10.47 -27.53
N TYR A 406 -10.57 -10.15 -26.35
CA TYR A 406 -9.76 -11.01 -25.50
C TYR A 406 -10.65 -11.73 -24.50
N ILE A 407 -10.72 -13.06 -24.58
CA ILE A 407 -11.63 -13.89 -23.77
C ILE A 407 -10.80 -14.82 -22.89
N ASP A 408 -11.08 -14.85 -21.58
CA ASP A 408 -10.48 -15.84 -20.70
C ASP A 408 -10.95 -17.26 -21.06
N ALA A 409 -10.04 -18.07 -21.56
CA ALA A 409 -10.31 -19.44 -21.97
C ALA A 409 -10.23 -20.46 -20.82
N GLY A 410 -9.85 -20.06 -19.61
CA GLY A 410 -9.83 -20.80 -18.36
C GLY A 410 -9.42 -22.27 -18.41
N SER A 411 -8.96 -22.83 -17.32
CA SER A 411 -8.60 -24.26 -17.21
C SER A 411 -9.81 -25.24 -17.21
N GLY A 412 -11.01 -24.75 -17.46
CA GLY A 412 -12.26 -25.55 -17.48
C GLY A 412 -13.08 -25.42 -18.77
N GLY A 413 -12.57 -24.71 -19.78
CA GLY A 413 -13.18 -24.68 -21.11
C GLY A 413 -14.41 -23.77 -21.29
N SER A 414 -14.82 -22.98 -20.30
CA SER A 414 -16.00 -22.11 -20.44
C SER A 414 -15.79 -21.01 -21.49
N GLY A 415 -14.62 -20.38 -21.54
CA GLY A 415 -14.30 -19.35 -22.52
C GLY A 415 -14.14 -19.89 -23.95
N VAL A 416 -13.59 -21.09 -24.11
CA VAL A 416 -13.54 -21.77 -25.41
C VAL A 416 -14.93 -22.04 -25.94
N ASN A 417 -15.82 -22.55 -25.10
CA ASN A 417 -17.22 -22.80 -25.47
C ASN A 417 -17.97 -21.50 -25.86
N ILE A 418 -17.62 -20.37 -25.27
CA ILE A 418 -18.19 -19.06 -25.62
C ILE A 418 -17.77 -18.64 -27.02
N ALA A 419 -16.50 -18.85 -27.37
CA ALA A 419 -16.00 -18.56 -28.71
C ALA A 419 -16.76 -19.32 -29.78
N ASP A 420 -17.17 -20.58 -29.53
CA ASP A 420 -17.96 -21.38 -30.49
C ASP A 420 -19.28 -20.68 -30.92
N TYR A 421 -19.88 -19.87 -30.07
CA TYR A 421 -21.09 -19.08 -30.36
C TYR A 421 -20.80 -17.78 -31.13
N LEU A 422 -19.55 -17.33 -31.17
CA LEU A 422 -19.14 -16.14 -31.89
C LEU A 422 -18.57 -16.46 -33.28
N MET A 423 -18.18 -17.72 -33.54
CA MET A 423 -17.55 -18.14 -34.82
C MET A 423 -18.50 -18.20 -35.98
N PRO A 424 -19.75 -18.71 -35.86
CA PRO A 424 -20.71 -18.66 -36.95
C PRO A 424 -21.19 -17.22 -37.20
N ASP A 425 -21.66 -16.95 -38.45
CA ASP A 425 -22.40 -15.73 -38.72
C ASP A 425 -23.65 -15.68 -37.82
N TRP A 426 -23.98 -14.51 -37.30
CA TRP A 426 -25.15 -14.33 -36.43
C TRP A 426 -26.04 -13.18 -36.90
N THR A 427 -27.30 -13.21 -36.46
CA THR A 427 -28.27 -12.14 -36.76
C THR A 427 -28.53 -11.35 -35.49
N ASP A 428 -28.51 -10.03 -35.59
CA ASP A 428 -28.86 -9.15 -34.47
C ASP A 428 -30.38 -9.02 -34.24
N SER A 429 -30.78 -8.30 -33.22
CA SER A 429 -32.19 -8.07 -32.89
C SER A 429 -32.98 -7.28 -33.94
N VAL A 430 -32.28 -6.63 -34.88
CA VAL A 430 -32.88 -5.83 -35.97
C VAL A 430 -32.96 -6.65 -37.28
N GLY A 431 -32.37 -7.85 -37.28
CA GLY A 431 -32.39 -8.75 -38.46
C GLY A 431 -31.19 -8.60 -39.39
N ILE A 432 -30.15 -7.87 -39.00
CA ILE A 432 -28.93 -7.70 -39.78
C ILE A 432 -27.99 -8.89 -39.49
N VAL A 433 -27.47 -9.49 -40.58
CA VAL A 433 -26.50 -10.58 -40.46
C VAL A 433 -25.10 -10.05 -40.34
N HIS A 434 -24.42 -10.48 -39.29
CA HIS A 434 -23.03 -10.13 -38.97
C HIS A 434 -22.11 -11.34 -39.19
N ARG A 435 -20.88 -11.08 -39.66
CA ARG A 435 -19.87 -12.11 -39.86
C ARG A 435 -19.40 -12.66 -38.50
N GLY A 436 -19.11 -13.96 -38.49
CA GLY A 436 -18.50 -14.59 -37.30
C GLY A 436 -17.12 -14.04 -36.95
N LEU A 437 -16.66 -14.33 -35.77
CA LEU A 437 -15.35 -13.96 -35.25
C LEU A 437 -14.57 -15.21 -34.86
N ILE A 438 -13.29 -15.30 -35.21
CA ILE A 438 -12.41 -16.44 -34.92
C ILE A 438 -11.09 -15.99 -34.31
N ASP A 439 -10.40 -16.97 -33.73
CA ASP A 439 -9.00 -16.88 -33.29
C ASP A 439 -8.15 -17.82 -34.16
N LYS A 440 -7.40 -17.26 -35.13
CA LYS A 440 -6.55 -18.03 -36.03
C LYS A 440 -5.33 -18.62 -35.33
N GLU A 441 -4.85 -17.96 -34.27
CA GLU A 441 -3.66 -18.40 -33.53
C GLU A 441 -3.99 -19.61 -32.65
N TYR A 442 -5.21 -19.68 -32.11
CA TYR A 442 -5.67 -20.80 -31.30
C TYR A 442 -5.87 -22.07 -32.14
N SER A 443 -6.49 -21.95 -33.31
CA SER A 443 -6.67 -23.09 -34.23
C SER A 443 -6.75 -22.66 -35.71
N ALA A 444 -5.83 -23.17 -36.51
CA ALA A 444 -5.84 -22.96 -37.95
C ALA A 444 -7.05 -23.61 -38.68
N ASP A 445 -7.70 -24.59 -38.04
CA ASP A 445 -8.89 -25.26 -38.60
C ASP A 445 -10.14 -24.36 -38.53
N TYR A 446 -10.17 -23.35 -37.67
CA TYR A 446 -11.28 -22.38 -37.62
C TYR A 446 -11.42 -21.61 -38.92
N VAL A 447 -10.32 -21.27 -39.59
CA VAL A 447 -10.35 -20.60 -40.90
C VAL A 447 -11.03 -21.45 -41.99
N LYS A 448 -10.81 -22.78 -41.97
CA LYS A 448 -11.45 -23.71 -42.91
C LYS A 448 -12.93 -23.90 -42.59
N LYS A 449 -13.28 -23.99 -41.31
CA LYS A 449 -14.65 -24.23 -40.87
C LYS A 449 -15.54 -23.00 -40.98
N PHE A 450 -14.96 -21.81 -40.81
CA PHE A 450 -15.66 -20.52 -40.80
C PHE A 450 -14.97 -19.53 -41.75
N PRO A 451 -15.05 -19.72 -43.08
CA PRO A 451 -14.25 -18.96 -44.09
C PRO A 451 -14.63 -17.46 -44.14
N ASN A 452 -15.86 -17.11 -43.74
CA ASN A 452 -16.34 -15.73 -43.70
C ASN A 452 -15.99 -14.99 -42.39
N ALA A 453 -15.60 -15.71 -41.35
CA ALA A 453 -15.34 -15.13 -40.06
C ALA A 453 -14.09 -14.24 -40.06
N VAL A 454 -14.11 -13.21 -39.20
CA VAL A 454 -13.03 -12.25 -39.08
C VAL A 454 -12.15 -12.63 -37.89
N ASP A 455 -10.84 -12.53 -38.07
CA ASP A 455 -9.84 -12.82 -37.03
C ASP A 455 -9.76 -11.65 -36.01
N LYS A 456 -10.53 -11.75 -34.95
CA LYS A 456 -10.63 -10.70 -33.90
C LYS A 456 -10.72 -11.27 -32.51
N ILE A 457 -10.90 -12.58 -32.32
CA ILE A 457 -10.90 -13.22 -31.01
C ILE A 457 -9.47 -13.60 -30.62
N HIS A 458 -9.16 -13.45 -29.34
CA HIS A 458 -7.94 -13.94 -28.72
C HIS A 458 -8.32 -14.74 -27.47
N LEU A 459 -8.12 -16.06 -27.52
CA LEU A 459 -8.41 -16.96 -26.40
C LEU A 459 -7.22 -17.02 -25.45
N MET A 460 -7.38 -16.45 -24.27
CA MET A 460 -6.32 -16.32 -23.29
C MET A 460 -6.36 -17.47 -22.28
N SER A 461 -5.31 -18.32 -22.27
CA SER A 461 -5.18 -19.36 -21.25
C SER A 461 -4.42 -18.82 -20.03
N PRO A 462 -5.01 -18.80 -18.83
CA PRO A 462 -4.35 -18.29 -17.62
C PRO A 462 -3.01 -18.97 -17.32
N ALA A 463 -2.90 -20.27 -17.61
CA ALA A 463 -1.67 -21.03 -17.37
C ALA A 463 -0.46 -20.52 -18.17
N GLY A 464 -0.70 -19.94 -19.37
CA GLY A 464 0.36 -19.41 -20.24
C GLY A 464 0.57 -17.90 -20.08
N TYR A 465 -0.48 -17.13 -19.85
CA TYR A 465 -0.47 -15.67 -20.01
C TYR A 465 -0.65 -14.87 -18.70
N LYS A 466 -1.09 -15.49 -17.60
CA LYS A 466 -1.45 -14.75 -16.37
C LYS A 466 -0.32 -13.83 -15.88
N SER A 467 0.91 -14.34 -15.86
CA SER A 467 2.06 -13.55 -15.42
C SER A 467 2.35 -12.38 -16.35
N GLU A 468 2.31 -12.62 -17.68
CA GLU A 468 2.57 -11.59 -18.68
C GLU A 468 1.50 -10.49 -18.68
N MET A 469 0.24 -10.84 -18.45
CA MET A 469 -0.87 -9.89 -18.37
C MET A 469 -0.71 -8.93 -17.19
N TYR A 470 -0.37 -9.46 -16.00
CA TYR A 470 -0.14 -8.63 -14.83
C TYR A 470 1.12 -7.76 -14.97
N GLU A 471 2.21 -8.33 -15.51
CA GLU A 471 3.43 -7.54 -15.79
C GLU A 471 3.17 -6.42 -16.79
N ALA A 472 2.40 -6.69 -17.86
CA ALA A 472 2.01 -5.67 -18.83
C ALA A 472 1.22 -4.53 -18.16
N MET A 473 0.26 -4.87 -17.29
CA MET A 473 -0.50 -3.86 -16.55
C MET A 473 0.40 -3.01 -15.66
N ILE A 474 1.30 -3.63 -14.88
CA ILE A 474 2.23 -2.95 -13.99
C ILE A 474 3.15 -2.01 -14.78
N GLU A 475 3.74 -2.51 -15.87
CA GLU A 475 4.65 -1.72 -16.70
C GLU A 475 3.94 -0.53 -17.36
N LEU A 476 2.81 -0.76 -18.01
CA LEU A 476 2.07 0.26 -18.74
C LEU A 476 1.49 1.33 -17.80
N MET A 477 1.05 0.96 -16.60
CA MET A 477 0.59 1.91 -15.60
C MET A 477 1.74 2.79 -15.08
N ASN A 478 2.91 2.20 -14.82
CA ASN A 478 4.07 2.97 -14.37
C ASN A 478 4.61 3.92 -15.44
N GLN A 479 4.39 3.59 -16.73
CA GLN A 479 4.76 4.41 -17.88
C GLN A 479 3.66 5.41 -18.29
N ASP A 480 2.56 5.53 -17.56
CA ASP A 480 1.41 6.41 -17.82
C ASP A 480 0.78 6.16 -19.21
N LYS A 481 0.64 4.88 -19.58
CA LYS A 481 0.07 4.45 -20.88
C LYS A 481 -1.39 4.03 -20.80
N ILE A 482 -1.92 3.86 -19.59
CA ILE A 482 -3.31 3.48 -19.35
C ILE A 482 -3.92 4.54 -18.45
N SER A 483 -5.08 5.10 -18.85
CA SER A 483 -5.81 6.06 -18.04
C SER A 483 -7.19 5.55 -17.65
N PHE A 484 -7.66 6.03 -16.49
CA PHE A 484 -8.99 5.77 -15.92
C PHE A 484 -9.82 7.06 -15.89
N THR A 485 -11.13 6.91 -15.72
CA THR A 485 -11.95 8.05 -15.30
C THR A 485 -11.62 8.44 -13.86
N ALA A 486 -11.65 9.75 -13.55
CA ALA A 486 -11.50 10.23 -12.19
C ALA A 486 -12.59 9.64 -11.26
N GLN A 487 -12.33 9.64 -9.95
CA GLN A 487 -13.25 9.11 -8.96
C GLN A 487 -14.61 9.81 -9.04
N TYR A 488 -15.69 9.03 -9.03
CA TYR A 488 -17.05 9.52 -9.11
C TYR A 488 -17.66 9.71 -7.71
N ASP A 489 -18.26 10.88 -7.45
CA ASP A 489 -18.80 11.24 -6.14
C ASP A 489 -20.28 10.90 -5.93
N HIS A 490 -20.90 10.16 -6.87
CA HIS A 490 -22.30 9.72 -6.84
C HIS A 490 -23.35 10.83 -6.76
N LYS A 491 -23.04 12.04 -7.25
CA LYS A 491 -23.99 13.18 -7.26
C LYS A 491 -24.82 13.29 -8.55
N GLY A 492 -24.65 12.37 -9.50
CA GLY A 492 -25.35 12.40 -10.79
C GLY A 492 -24.85 13.46 -11.77
N TYR A 493 -23.77 14.15 -11.43
CA TYR A 493 -23.18 15.20 -12.26
C TYR A 493 -21.67 15.00 -12.36
N LEU A 494 -21.13 15.31 -13.52
CA LEU A 494 -19.68 15.29 -13.75
C LEU A 494 -19.28 16.63 -14.35
N THR A 495 -18.30 17.29 -13.76
CA THR A 495 -17.69 18.48 -14.35
C THR A 495 -16.55 18.05 -15.26
N VAL A 496 -16.74 18.17 -16.55
CA VAL A 496 -15.74 17.85 -17.58
C VAL A 496 -15.16 19.11 -18.18
N PHE A 497 -13.97 19.01 -18.72
CA PHE A 497 -13.40 20.11 -19.49
C PHE A 497 -14.08 20.19 -20.85
N ASP A 498 -14.66 21.34 -21.17
CA ASP A 498 -15.33 21.60 -22.46
C ASP A 498 -14.30 22.12 -23.48
N VAL A 499 -13.29 21.32 -23.75
CA VAL A 499 -12.26 21.67 -24.72
C VAL A 499 -12.36 20.71 -25.91
N ASP A 500 -12.62 21.27 -27.08
CA ASP A 500 -12.49 20.56 -28.35
C ASP A 500 -11.07 19.99 -28.45
N GLU A 501 -10.95 18.64 -28.52
CA GLU A 501 -9.65 17.95 -28.55
C GLU A 501 -8.72 18.51 -29.63
N LYS A 502 -9.28 18.95 -30.77
CA LYS A 502 -8.51 19.61 -31.85
C LYS A 502 -7.99 20.97 -31.46
N LYS A 503 -8.75 21.75 -30.65
CA LYS A 503 -8.29 23.02 -30.10
C LYS A 503 -7.25 22.82 -29.03
N LEU A 504 -7.47 21.84 -28.13
CA LEU A 504 -6.50 21.52 -27.06
C LEU A 504 -5.16 21.08 -27.67
N ALA A 505 -5.18 20.21 -28.70
CA ALA A 505 -3.97 19.78 -29.38
C ALA A 505 -3.23 20.94 -30.05
N LYS A 506 -3.95 21.92 -30.63
CA LYS A 506 -3.34 23.14 -31.20
C LYS A 506 -2.72 24.03 -30.13
N GLU A 507 -3.41 24.24 -29.01
CA GLU A 507 -2.89 25.03 -27.90
C GLU A 507 -1.71 24.34 -27.22
N LYS A 508 -1.78 23.03 -27.00
CA LYS A 508 -0.66 22.23 -26.49
C LYS A 508 0.57 22.36 -27.38
N LYS A 509 0.39 22.33 -28.72
CA LYS A 509 1.49 22.50 -29.66
C LYS A 509 2.04 23.93 -29.64
N ARG A 510 1.18 24.95 -29.46
CA ARG A 510 1.58 26.36 -29.31
C ARG A 510 2.42 26.56 -28.06
N ILE A 511 1.92 26.14 -26.89
CA ILE A 511 2.60 26.23 -25.60
C ILE A 511 3.92 25.46 -25.60
N SER A 512 3.93 24.25 -26.17
CA SER A 512 5.13 23.45 -26.32
C SER A 512 6.21 24.17 -27.13
N ASN A 513 5.83 24.83 -28.23
CA ASN A 513 6.75 25.59 -29.04
C ASN A 513 7.24 26.89 -28.33
N GLU A 514 6.39 27.54 -27.58
CA GLU A 514 6.74 28.70 -26.76
C GLU A 514 7.73 28.33 -25.64
N LEU A 515 7.49 27.21 -24.91
CA LEU A 515 8.39 26.73 -23.87
C LEU A 515 9.75 26.27 -24.44
N ARG A 516 9.76 25.65 -25.63
CA ARG A 516 11.01 25.33 -26.35
C ARG A 516 11.78 26.58 -26.77
N ALA A 517 11.10 27.60 -27.24
CA ALA A 517 11.73 28.91 -27.60
C ALA A 517 12.34 29.59 -26.39
N GLN A 518 11.76 29.43 -25.20
CA GLN A 518 12.26 29.94 -23.92
C GLN A 518 13.41 29.11 -23.34
N LYS A 519 13.84 28.03 -24.01
CA LYS A 519 14.94 27.13 -23.58
C LYS A 519 14.74 26.57 -22.14
N VAL A 520 13.50 26.25 -21.78
CA VAL A 520 13.16 25.66 -20.49
C VAL A 520 13.86 24.29 -20.38
N ASN A 521 14.38 23.96 -19.19
CA ASN A 521 15.07 22.71 -18.93
C ASN A 521 14.11 21.51 -19.11
N GLU A 522 14.57 20.42 -19.71
CA GLU A 522 13.76 19.21 -19.98
C GLU A 522 13.00 18.69 -18.74
N LYS A 523 13.62 18.78 -17.55
CA LYS A 523 12.98 18.37 -16.28
C LYS A 523 11.84 19.28 -15.82
N GLU A 524 11.84 20.54 -16.22
CA GLU A 524 10.82 21.53 -15.87
C GLU A 524 9.78 21.70 -16.99
N PHE A 525 10.09 21.21 -18.18
CA PHE A 525 9.25 21.41 -19.36
C PHE A 525 7.87 20.77 -19.21
N GLU A 526 7.80 19.51 -18.77
CA GLU A 526 6.54 18.81 -18.57
C GLU A 526 5.71 19.44 -17.46
N THR A 527 6.35 19.87 -16.37
CA THR A 527 5.66 20.52 -15.26
C THR A 527 5.03 21.85 -15.71
N LYS A 528 5.80 22.69 -16.41
CA LYS A 528 5.30 23.97 -16.93
C LYS A 528 4.26 23.82 -18.03
N LEU A 529 4.40 22.79 -18.89
CA LEU A 529 3.41 22.48 -19.90
C LEU A 529 2.08 22.09 -19.27
N ASN A 530 2.11 21.25 -18.24
CA ASN A 530 0.92 20.81 -17.52
C ASN A 530 0.29 21.99 -16.73
N GLU A 531 1.08 22.82 -16.07
CA GLU A 531 0.59 24.03 -15.38
C GLU A 531 -0.14 25.01 -16.32
N GLU A 532 0.39 25.22 -17.53
CA GLU A 532 -0.25 26.09 -18.52
C GLU A 532 -1.51 25.43 -19.12
N LEU A 533 -1.50 24.12 -19.32
CA LEU A 533 -2.69 23.37 -19.76
C LEU A 533 -3.79 23.37 -18.69
N GLU A 534 -3.45 23.18 -17.41
CA GLU A 534 -4.40 23.26 -16.30
C GLU A 534 -5.06 24.65 -16.21
N LYS A 535 -4.33 25.74 -16.48
CA LYS A 535 -4.91 27.10 -16.54
C LYS A 535 -5.96 27.22 -17.65
N ILE A 536 -5.71 26.64 -18.81
CA ILE A 536 -6.66 26.66 -19.94
C ILE A 536 -7.88 25.76 -19.63
N GLU A 537 -7.64 24.59 -19.05
CA GLU A 537 -8.68 23.64 -18.65
C GLU A 537 -9.58 24.21 -17.56
N SER A 538 -9.03 24.90 -16.57
CA SER A 538 -9.78 25.50 -15.46
C SER A 538 -10.80 26.59 -15.88
N VAL A 539 -10.63 27.18 -17.06
CA VAL A 539 -11.51 28.23 -17.59
C VAL A 539 -12.70 27.66 -18.37
N ASN A 540 -12.60 26.45 -18.89
CA ASN A 540 -13.60 25.86 -19.79
C ASN A 540 -14.19 24.58 -19.21
N THR A 541 -14.83 24.65 -18.06
CA THR A 541 -15.52 23.52 -17.46
C THR A 541 -17.02 23.53 -17.78
N LYS A 542 -17.57 22.35 -18.07
CA LYS A 542 -19.00 22.12 -18.27
C LYS A 542 -19.48 21.02 -17.32
N THR A 543 -20.53 21.30 -16.57
CA THR A 543 -21.17 20.27 -15.76
C THR A 543 -22.19 19.51 -16.60
N ILE A 544 -21.98 18.20 -16.72
CA ILE A 544 -22.83 17.28 -17.48
C ILE A 544 -23.65 16.46 -16.48
N LYS A 545 -24.95 16.33 -16.75
CA LYS A 545 -25.79 15.37 -16.04
C LYS A 545 -25.52 13.98 -16.60
N LEU A 546 -25.31 13.01 -15.71
CA LEU A 546 -25.06 11.63 -16.05
C LEU A 546 -26.37 10.84 -16.13
N ASP A 547 -26.42 9.89 -17.05
CA ASP A 547 -27.45 8.87 -17.07
C ASP A 547 -27.07 7.74 -16.11
N TRP A 548 -28.07 6.96 -15.69
CA TRP A 548 -27.82 5.82 -14.79
C TRP A 548 -26.83 4.80 -15.32
N GLN A 549 -26.74 4.64 -16.65
CA GLN A 549 -25.75 3.76 -17.31
C GLN A 549 -24.33 4.32 -17.16
N ASP A 550 -24.15 5.64 -17.33
CA ASP A 550 -22.89 6.32 -17.11
C ASP A 550 -22.43 6.16 -15.65
N GLU A 551 -23.37 6.32 -14.71
CA GLU A 551 -23.05 6.18 -13.28
C GLU A 551 -22.62 4.75 -12.92
N ILE A 552 -23.27 3.73 -13.48
CA ILE A 552 -22.88 2.33 -13.29
C ILE A 552 -21.49 2.08 -13.86
N ALA A 553 -21.18 2.60 -15.05
CA ALA A 553 -19.87 2.43 -15.65
C ALA A 553 -18.77 3.07 -14.80
N LEU A 554 -18.99 4.29 -14.29
CA LEU A 554 -18.06 4.99 -13.40
C LEU A 554 -17.87 4.24 -12.07
N ALA A 555 -18.95 3.76 -11.46
CA ALA A 555 -18.89 2.98 -10.22
C ALA A 555 -18.10 1.66 -10.40
N ASN A 556 -18.25 1.00 -11.54
CA ASN A 556 -17.49 -0.20 -11.85
C ASN A 556 -16.01 0.09 -12.11
N ILE A 557 -15.67 1.23 -12.72
CA ILE A 557 -14.28 1.66 -12.91
C ILE A 557 -13.65 2.01 -11.55
N ASP A 558 -14.39 2.65 -10.63
CA ASP A 558 -13.91 2.90 -9.28
C ASP A 558 -13.69 1.59 -8.50
N ALA A 559 -14.58 0.62 -8.64
CA ALA A 559 -14.40 -0.71 -8.07
C ALA A 559 -13.16 -1.43 -8.65
N LEU A 560 -12.91 -1.31 -9.96
CA LEU A 560 -11.69 -1.80 -10.61
C LEU A 560 -10.42 -1.17 -9.98
N LYS A 561 -10.40 0.14 -9.79
CA LYS A 561 -9.28 0.84 -9.15
C LYS A 561 -9.00 0.31 -7.73
N GLU A 562 -10.07 0.05 -6.96
CA GLU A 562 -9.93 -0.54 -5.62
C GLU A 562 -9.40 -1.99 -5.67
N GLU A 563 -9.82 -2.79 -6.64
CA GLU A 563 -9.27 -4.14 -6.83
C GLU A 563 -7.77 -4.07 -7.15
N LEU A 564 -7.34 -3.23 -8.10
CA LEU A 564 -5.93 -3.09 -8.52
C LEU A 564 -5.00 -2.65 -7.36
N VAL A 565 -5.44 -1.73 -6.52
CA VAL A 565 -4.66 -1.25 -5.35
C VAL A 565 -4.50 -2.34 -4.30
N ASN A 566 -5.45 -3.27 -4.21
CA ASN A 566 -5.43 -4.34 -3.22
C ASN A 566 -4.84 -5.67 -3.76
N MET A 567 -4.37 -5.71 -5.01
CA MET A 567 -3.67 -6.86 -5.57
C MET A 567 -2.21 -6.89 -5.12
N VAL A 568 -1.74 -8.06 -4.70
CA VAL A 568 -0.36 -8.28 -4.25
C VAL A 568 0.30 -9.41 -5.04
N ARG A 569 1.62 -9.31 -5.18
CA ARG A 569 2.44 -10.37 -5.77
C ARG A 569 2.94 -11.31 -4.68
N LYS A 570 2.72 -12.60 -4.83
CA LYS A 570 3.28 -13.63 -3.95
C LYS A 570 4.13 -14.60 -4.76
N LYS A 571 5.28 -14.98 -4.25
CA LYS A 571 6.07 -16.08 -4.81
C LYS A 571 5.51 -17.40 -4.28
N ARG A 572 5.16 -18.31 -5.19
CA ARG A 572 4.81 -19.70 -4.83
C ARG A 572 6.07 -20.53 -4.64
N ASP A 573 5.96 -21.62 -3.89
CA ASP A 573 7.05 -22.58 -3.69
C ASP A 573 7.62 -23.15 -5.01
N SER A 574 6.81 -23.13 -6.08
CA SER A 574 7.21 -23.49 -7.45
C SER A 574 8.09 -22.44 -8.16
N GLY A 575 8.41 -21.32 -7.51
CA GLY A 575 9.18 -20.21 -8.09
C GLY A 575 8.39 -19.31 -9.03
N LYS A 576 7.11 -19.63 -9.33
CA LYS A 576 6.24 -18.78 -10.15
C LYS A 576 5.53 -17.73 -9.30
N ASP A 577 5.40 -16.52 -9.85
CA ASP A 577 4.62 -15.46 -9.19
C ASP A 577 3.12 -15.78 -9.27
N SER A 578 2.40 -15.53 -8.17
CA SER A 578 0.94 -15.49 -8.14
C SER A 578 0.49 -14.08 -7.77
N PHE A 579 -0.65 -13.69 -8.32
CA PHE A 579 -1.28 -12.40 -8.08
C PHE A 579 -2.63 -12.67 -7.43
N GLU A 580 -2.83 -12.11 -6.23
CA GLU A 580 -3.99 -12.38 -5.38
C GLU A 580 -4.37 -11.10 -4.64
N LEU A 581 -5.62 -11.00 -4.22
CA LEU A 581 -6.04 -9.94 -3.30
C LEU A 581 -5.36 -10.09 -1.94
N THR A 582 -5.16 -8.98 -1.24
CA THR A 582 -4.68 -9.01 0.14
C THR A 582 -5.61 -9.86 1.01
N PRO A 583 -5.11 -10.63 1.98
CA PRO A 583 -5.93 -11.51 2.83
C PRO A 583 -7.09 -10.78 3.53
N GLU A 584 -6.88 -9.52 3.88
CA GLU A 584 -7.88 -8.67 4.54
C GLU A 584 -9.06 -8.29 3.62
N LYS A 585 -8.83 -8.29 2.32
CA LYS A 585 -9.80 -7.89 1.29
C LYS A 585 -10.35 -9.06 0.49
N ALA A 586 -9.70 -10.22 0.51
CA ALA A 586 -10.10 -11.41 -0.26
C ALA A 586 -11.54 -11.87 0.01
N ASN A 587 -12.08 -11.61 1.22
CA ASN A 587 -13.47 -11.91 1.56
C ASN A 587 -14.47 -10.80 1.19
N LYS A 588 -14.01 -9.63 0.77
CA LYS A 588 -14.85 -8.44 0.52
C LYS A 588 -14.81 -7.96 -0.92
N LEU A 589 -13.71 -8.20 -1.61
CA LEU A 589 -13.49 -7.83 -3.00
C LEU A 589 -13.33 -9.08 -3.85
N HIS A 590 -13.64 -8.94 -5.13
CA HIS A 590 -13.32 -9.90 -6.17
C HIS A 590 -12.20 -9.33 -7.04
N ASP A 591 -11.43 -10.14 -7.73
CA ASP A 591 -10.33 -9.70 -8.61
C ASP A 591 -10.69 -9.76 -10.11
N ASP A 592 -11.94 -10.05 -10.43
CA ASP A 592 -12.41 -10.27 -11.80
C ASP A 592 -12.21 -9.04 -12.70
N ARG A 593 -12.47 -7.81 -12.19
CA ARG A 593 -12.26 -6.57 -12.94
C ARG A 593 -10.78 -6.30 -13.15
N ALA A 594 -9.97 -6.49 -12.11
CA ALA A 594 -8.52 -6.32 -12.17
C ALA A 594 -7.91 -7.31 -13.18
N TYR A 595 -8.34 -8.56 -13.16
CA TYR A 595 -7.93 -9.58 -14.11
C TYR A 595 -8.29 -9.20 -15.55
N THR A 596 -9.52 -8.77 -15.78
CA THR A 596 -10.00 -8.32 -17.09
C THR A 596 -9.19 -7.10 -17.59
N ALA A 597 -8.82 -6.17 -16.70
CA ALA A 597 -7.97 -5.03 -17.03
C ALA A 597 -6.54 -5.47 -17.40
N CYS A 598 -6.01 -6.51 -16.78
CA CYS A 598 -4.72 -7.08 -17.14
C CYS A 598 -4.75 -7.71 -18.54
N MET A 599 -5.86 -8.36 -18.97
CA MET A 599 -6.04 -8.84 -20.34
C MET A 599 -6.06 -7.69 -21.35
N ALA A 600 -6.78 -6.60 -21.06
CA ALA A 600 -6.80 -5.41 -21.93
C ALA A 600 -5.42 -4.75 -22.03
N SER A 601 -4.66 -4.75 -20.95
CA SER A 601 -3.28 -4.23 -20.90
C SER A 601 -2.32 -5.05 -21.75
N TYR A 602 -2.48 -6.36 -21.72
CA TYR A 602 -1.72 -7.26 -22.60
C TYR A 602 -2.02 -6.96 -24.08
N ALA A 603 -3.29 -6.72 -24.42
CA ALA A 603 -3.68 -6.32 -25.76
C ALA A 603 -2.99 -5.01 -26.20
N LEU A 604 -2.97 -3.99 -25.34
CA LEU A 604 -2.25 -2.74 -25.61
C LEU A 604 -0.75 -3.00 -25.82
N MET A 605 -0.14 -3.85 -25.00
CA MET A 605 1.28 -4.20 -25.16
C MET A 605 1.54 -4.84 -26.53
N CYS A 606 0.67 -5.75 -26.99
CA CYS A 606 0.76 -6.35 -28.31
C CYS A 606 0.64 -5.31 -29.43
N GLU A 607 -0.30 -4.37 -29.34
CA GLU A 607 -0.46 -3.30 -30.33
C GLU A 607 0.75 -2.35 -30.35
N ARG A 608 1.30 -2.01 -29.21
CA ARG A 608 2.54 -1.22 -29.10
C ARG A 608 3.73 -1.93 -29.78
N ARG A 609 3.87 -3.24 -29.58
CA ARG A 609 4.90 -4.05 -30.25
C ARG A 609 4.71 -4.05 -31.78
N LYS A 610 3.47 -4.21 -32.28
CA LYS A 610 3.15 -4.11 -33.72
C LYS A 610 3.50 -2.73 -34.28
N ALA A 611 3.15 -1.64 -33.56
CA ALA A 611 3.45 -0.29 -33.98
C ALA A 611 4.98 -0.03 -34.09
N ILE A 612 5.77 -0.55 -33.15
CA ILE A 612 7.24 -0.46 -33.19
C ILE A 612 7.81 -1.25 -34.36
N THR A 613 7.30 -2.46 -34.62
CA THR A 613 7.78 -3.33 -35.71
C THR A 613 7.44 -2.75 -37.08
N ASN A 614 6.29 -2.10 -37.22
CA ASN A 614 5.81 -1.51 -38.49
C ASN A 614 6.43 -0.13 -38.78
N ARG A 615 7.08 0.51 -37.81
CA ARG A 615 7.87 1.72 -38.08
C ARG A 615 9.02 1.32 -39.00
N LYS A 616 8.96 1.73 -40.29
CA LYS A 616 10.10 1.63 -41.20
C LYS A 616 11.31 2.24 -40.48
N ARG A 617 12.36 1.44 -40.27
CA ARG A 617 13.66 1.98 -39.82
C ARG A 617 14.00 3.11 -40.78
N PRO A 618 14.35 4.33 -40.26
CA PRO A 618 14.94 5.33 -41.14
C PRO A 618 16.12 4.65 -41.82
N THR A 619 16.14 4.72 -43.14
CA THR A 619 17.22 4.18 -44.01
C THR A 619 18.50 5.02 -43.90
N GLU A 620 18.79 5.64 -42.79
CA GLU A 620 20.11 6.15 -42.46
C GLU A 620 20.92 5.02 -41.85
N ASP A 621 21.82 4.50 -42.66
CA ASP A 621 22.79 3.50 -42.28
C ASP A 621 23.39 3.82 -40.90
N ALA A 622 23.13 2.97 -39.90
CA ALA A 622 23.81 3.04 -38.60
C ALA A 622 25.35 2.98 -38.78
N THR A 623 25.82 2.42 -39.87
CA THR A 623 27.22 2.47 -40.31
C THR A 623 27.71 3.88 -40.64
N SER A 624 26.86 4.82 -41.07
CA SER A 624 27.27 6.22 -41.31
C SER A 624 27.53 6.98 -40.01
N PHE A 625 26.86 6.60 -38.92
CA PHE A 625 27.04 7.24 -37.59
C PHE A 625 28.31 6.72 -36.91
N ILE A 626 28.60 5.40 -37.04
CA ILE A 626 29.82 4.78 -36.46
C ILE A 626 31.09 5.34 -37.16
N ASN A 627 31.00 5.64 -38.45
CA ASN A 627 32.11 6.20 -39.22
C ASN A 627 32.38 7.68 -38.90
N LYS A 628 31.47 8.38 -38.23
CA LYS A 628 31.65 9.79 -37.81
C LYS A 628 32.14 9.96 -36.38
N LEU A 629 32.26 8.87 -35.62
CA LEU A 629 32.84 8.94 -34.27
C LEU A 629 34.37 8.96 -34.37
N PRO A 630 35.03 9.97 -33.78
CA PRO A 630 36.48 10.04 -33.76
C PRO A 630 37.03 8.91 -32.87
N ILE A 631 37.56 7.85 -33.50
CA ILE A 631 38.24 6.75 -32.81
C ILE A 631 39.60 7.32 -32.33
N ARG A 632 39.66 7.78 -31.07
CA ARG A 632 40.94 7.99 -30.40
C ARG A 632 41.60 6.61 -30.16
N ARG A 633 42.55 6.26 -31.01
CA ARG A 633 43.46 5.15 -30.72
C ARG A 633 44.28 5.53 -29.47
N ALA A 634 43.99 4.86 -28.36
CA ALA A 634 44.90 4.89 -27.20
C ALA A 634 46.23 4.24 -27.63
N LYS A 635 47.31 5.01 -27.70
CA LYS A 635 48.65 4.47 -27.76
C LYS A 635 48.98 3.98 -26.36
N TYR A 636 49.10 2.67 -26.20
CA TYR A 636 49.82 2.11 -25.07
C TYR A 636 51.33 2.28 -25.35
N ASN A 637 51.98 3.00 -24.50
CA ASN A 637 53.46 2.88 -24.20
C ASN A 637 53.59 2.17 -22.87
#